data_6fcbf597a1f190cdeddda0b0b5222c27
#
_entry.id   6fcbf597a1f190cdeddda0b0b5222c27
#
_cell.length_a   1.000
_cell.length_b   1.000
_cell.length_c   1.000
_cell.angle_alpha   90.00
_cell.angle_beta   90.00
_cell.angle_gamma   90.00
#
_symmetry.space_group_name_H-M   'P 1'
#
loop_
_entity.id
_entity.type
_entity.pdbx_description
1 polymer ?
#
loop_
_entity_poly.entity_id
_entity_poly.type
_entity_poly.pdbx_seq_one_letter_code
_entity_poly.pdbx_strand_id
1 'polypeptide(L)'
;TELIPNTNFTAEQAVRVYLWNKAGFEIPGLSKRDLKTLVDFVEQDKENKDIKAFAETLSLASEQEAGYLEPSEYWMVENIRSDILKIANERKRSDFLTEWKNNVDVIFSEANLNKIEAIYGSRFREALEDMLHRMEFGTSREKGGSRIVNTFNNWANQSVGAIMFLNMRSALLQTISTINYLNWSDNNPLKAGLALANFPQFIKDFTMIFNSDMLKQRRAGNQRGINETELADAVAGAKDMPRAILNWLLTKGFLPTQIADSFAISSGGATFYRNRVNTYLKEGYSQEEAEQMAFQDFQENTEESQQSARPDMISQQQASPLGRYILAFKNTPMQYARLIQKSWKDLLAGRGDVKTNISKIIYYGAVQNLIFSALQSSIGMLIGDDDEVKDMKKYERTINSMIDSLLGGLGIGGVAVSTLKNTIMEFLKQEKKGWNSDHTYTILRFFGLSPTVGSKGRKLYSGIETWKYNKDVIKEMNLLNIDNPIYSIIGNIVSATTNLPLDRAVKKIDNIDAAITEDLSAIQRLALLMGWNTWDLGIDDSDILAVEDEIKKKKEIEREEKKKKKKEEKKKQKEIEDKAKEEENKKKDDGRCIAIGKSGERCKKEAESGGYCTIHAKVEQGTKEVQCKKVKSDGSRCKMKTKAKSGYCYYHD
;
A
#
# COMPACT_ATOMS: atom_id res chain seq x y z
N THR A 1 -15.92 2.32 29.62
CA THR A 1 -15.46 1.55 30.79
C THR A 1 -15.14 2.55 31.88
N GLU A 2 -15.93 2.52 32.94
CA GLU A 2 -15.73 3.42 34.09
C GLU A 2 -14.46 3.04 34.84
N LEU A 3 -13.71 4.05 35.27
CA LEU A 3 -12.52 3.86 36.09
C LEU A 3 -12.92 3.63 37.56
N ILE A 4 -12.18 2.80 38.25
CA ILE A 4 -12.34 2.62 39.70
C ILE A 4 -11.99 3.95 40.40
N PRO A 5 -12.81 4.45 41.32
CA PRO A 5 -12.56 5.72 42.01
C PRO A 5 -11.16 5.81 42.59
N ASN A 6 -10.48 6.93 42.38
CA ASN A 6 -9.11 7.21 42.83
C ASN A 6 -8.02 6.30 42.23
N THR A 7 -8.30 5.64 41.13
CA THR A 7 -7.33 4.82 40.38
C THR A 7 -7.37 5.12 38.90
N ASN A 8 -6.34 4.66 38.17
CA ASN A 8 -6.30 4.69 36.70
C ASN A 8 -6.71 3.35 36.09
N PHE A 9 -7.35 2.47 36.82
CA PHE A 9 -7.70 1.10 36.41
C PHE A 9 -9.21 0.94 36.30
N THR A 10 -9.62 0.01 35.41
CA THR A 10 -11.02 -0.36 35.21
C THR A 10 -11.41 -1.55 36.09
N ALA A 11 -12.71 -1.76 36.31
CA ALA A 11 -13.24 -2.93 37.04
C ALA A 11 -12.81 -4.25 36.38
N GLU A 12 -12.71 -4.30 35.03
CA GLU A 12 -12.23 -5.45 34.29
C GLU A 12 -10.76 -5.77 34.59
N GLN A 13 -9.90 -4.73 34.66
CA GLN A 13 -8.50 -4.89 35.06
C GLN A 13 -8.37 -5.37 36.52
N ALA A 14 -9.24 -4.91 37.39
CA ALA A 14 -9.25 -5.39 38.77
C ALA A 14 -9.61 -6.87 38.87
N VAL A 15 -10.60 -7.34 38.12
CA VAL A 15 -10.94 -8.77 38.06
C VAL A 15 -9.75 -9.61 37.55
N ARG A 16 -9.06 -9.17 36.51
CA ARG A 16 -7.87 -9.89 35.99
C ARG A 16 -6.74 -9.90 37.03
N VAL A 17 -6.47 -8.79 37.67
CA VAL A 17 -5.47 -8.70 38.76
C VAL A 17 -5.84 -9.63 39.92
N TYR A 18 -7.11 -9.70 40.31
CA TYR A 18 -7.60 -10.63 41.33
C TYR A 18 -7.34 -12.09 40.94
N LEU A 19 -7.64 -12.48 39.70
CA LEU A 19 -7.42 -13.83 39.19
C LEU A 19 -5.94 -14.21 39.17
N TRP A 20 -5.07 -13.32 38.73
CA TRP A 20 -3.60 -13.53 38.75
C TRP A 20 -3.05 -13.60 40.17
N ASN A 21 -3.50 -12.73 41.06
CA ASN A 21 -3.10 -12.79 42.47
C ASN A 21 -3.53 -14.10 43.12
N LYS A 22 -4.73 -14.57 42.84
CA LYS A 22 -5.24 -15.86 43.32
C LYS A 22 -4.46 -17.06 42.75
N ALA A 23 -4.04 -16.97 41.50
CA ALA A 23 -3.19 -17.96 40.86
C ALA A 23 -1.72 -17.90 41.27
N GLY A 24 -1.31 -16.89 42.06
CA GLY A 24 0.05 -16.75 42.57
C GLY A 24 1.05 -16.12 41.60
N PHE A 25 0.59 -15.48 40.54
CA PHE A 25 1.45 -14.82 39.57
C PHE A 25 1.88 -13.42 40.00
N GLU A 26 3.13 -13.05 39.71
CA GLU A 26 3.58 -11.66 39.78
C GLU A 26 3.11 -10.87 38.57
N ILE A 27 2.53 -9.68 38.79
CA ILE A 27 1.95 -8.87 37.71
C ILE A 27 2.96 -7.79 37.30
N PRO A 28 3.46 -7.83 36.04
CA PRO A 28 4.46 -6.89 35.57
C PRO A 28 4.02 -5.43 35.70
N GLY A 29 4.88 -4.58 36.28
CA GLY A 29 4.66 -3.14 36.37
C GLY A 29 3.58 -2.69 37.36
N LEU A 30 2.95 -3.60 38.10
CA LEU A 30 1.94 -3.25 39.11
C LEU A 30 2.60 -3.05 40.49
N SER A 31 2.34 -1.89 41.15
CA SER A 31 2.85 -1.64 42.49
C SER A 31 2.09 -2.50 43.52
N LYS A 32 2.75 -2.85 44.64
CA LYS A 32 2.09 -3.56 45.76
C LYS A 32 0.88 -2.82 46.30
N ARG A 33 0.88 -1.48 46.25
CA ARG A 33 -0.23 -0.65 46.67
C ARG A 33 -1.42 -0.78 45.73
N ASP A 34 -1.17 -0.71 44.44
CA ASP A 34 -2.20 -0.83 43.42
C ASP A 34 -2.77 -2.26 43.38
N LEU A 35 -1.90 -3.29 43.50
CA LEU A 35 -2.32 -4.67 43.65
C LEU A 35 -3.33 -4.83 44.76
N LYS A 36 -2.98 -4.35 45.97
CA LYS A 36 -3.89 -4.40 47.13
C LYS A 36 -5.19 -3.66 46.87
N THR A 37 -5.14 -2.45 46.32
CA THR A 37 -6.33 -1.64 46.03
C THR A 37 -7.26 -2.35 45.04
N LEU A 38 -6.73 -3.00 43.99
CA LEU A 38 -7.52 -3.71 42.97
C LEU A 38 -8.10 -5.02 43.50
N VAL A 39 -7.36 -5.76 44.30
CA VAL A 39 -7.86 -6.96 44.99
C VAL A 39 -8.94 -6.61 45.98
N ASP A 40 -8.71 -5.61 46.86
CA ASP A 40 -9.69 -5.12 47.84
C ASP A 40 -10.99 -4.64 47.14
N PHE A 41 -10.89 -4.02 45.97
CA PHE A 41 -12.04 -3.60 45.16
C PHE A 41 -12.92 -4.79 44.74
N VAL A 42 -12.34 -5.90 44.33
CA VAL A 42 -13.10 -7.12 43.96
C VAL A 42 -13.64 -7.83 45.18
N GLU A 43 -12.91 -7.79 46.34
CA GLU A 43 -13.29 -8.46 47.57
C GLU A 43 -14.32 -7.70 48.40
N GLN A 44 -14.49 -6.38 48.18
CA GLN A 44 -15.45 -5.55 48.89
C GLN A 44 -16.90 -5.97 48.63
N ASP A 45 -17.46 -6.63 49.60
CA ASP A 45 -18.67 -7.48 49.51
C ASP A 45 -20.00 -6.73 49.38
N LYS A 46 -20.07 -5.41 49.62
CA LYS A 46 -21.34 -4.69 49.73
C LYS A 46 -21.81 -4.01 48.42
N GLU A 47 -20.87 -3.58 47.58
CA GLU A 47 -21.21 -2.85 46.36
C GLU A 47 -20.92 -3.66 45.07
N ASN A 48 -20.03 -4.67 45.15
CA ASN A 48 -19.48 -5.40 43.97
C ASN A 48 -19.72 -6.90 44.01
N LYS A 49 -20.82 -7.40 44.62
CA LYS A 49 -21.14 -8.84 44.72
C LYS A 49 -21.11 -9.57 43.38
N ASP A 50 -21.62 -8.93 42.33
CA ASP A 50 -21.68 -9.51 41.00
C ASP A 50 -20.29 -9.62 40.36
N ILE A 51 -19.39 -8.67 40.65
CA ILE A 51 -18.00 -8.66 40.16
C ILE A 51 -17.21 -9.79 40.81
N LYS A 52 -17.35 -9.96 42.14
CA LYS A 52 -16.71 -11.05 42.87
C LYS A 52 -17.22 -12.40 42.42
N ALA A 53 -18.54 -12.58 42.32
CA ALA A 53 -19.15 -13.83 41.83
C ALA A 53 -18.67 -14.19 40.41
N PHE A 54 -18.58 -13.19 39.55
CA PHE A 54 -18.05 -13.36 38.19
C PHE A 54 -16.56 -13.77 38.22
N ALA A 55 -15.72 -13.11 39.02
CA ALA A 55 -14.30 -13.45 39.15
C ALA A 55 -14.12 -14.88 39.72
N GLU A 56 -14.89 -15.28 40.73
CA GLU A 56 -14.83 -16.62 41.29
C GLU A 56 -15.31 -17.68 40.32
N THR A 57 -16.37 -17.42 39.55
CA THR A 57 -16.84 -18.33 38.49
C THR A 57 -15.77 -18.52 37.42
N LEU A 58 -15.09 -17.45 37.01
CA LEU A 58 -13.97 -17.52 36.05
C LEU A 58 -12.77 -18.28 36.65
N SER A 59 -12.46 -18.08 37.93
CA SER A 59 -11.39 -18.83 38.59
C SER A 59 -11.69 -20.33 38.56
N LEU A 60 -12.90 -20.73 38.97
CA LEU A 60 -13.31 -22.14 38.95
C LEU A 60 -13.31 -22.72 37.53
N ALA A 61 -13.80 -21.98 36.54
CA ALA A 61 -13.77 -22.41 35.16
C ALA A 61 -12.33 -22.56 34.62
N SER A 62 -11.40 -21.67 34.98
CA SER A 62 -10.01 -21.76 34.58
C SER A 62 -9.26 -22.89 35.29
N GLU A 63 -9.58 -23.16 36.56
CA GLU A 63 -9.00 -24.29 37.33
C GLU A 63 -9.41 -25.66 36.74
N GLN A 64 -10.61 -25.76 36.20
CA GLN A 64 -11.08 -26.97 35.48
C GLN A 64 -10.35 -27.20 34.15
N GLU A 65 -9.76 -26.15 33.60
CA GLU A 65 -9.01 -26.22 32.34
C GLU A 65 -7.49 -26.46 32.61
N ALA A 66 -6.69 -25.43 32.56
CA ALA A 66 -5.24 -25.53 32.76
C ALA A 66 -4.73 -24.51 33.80
N GLY A 67 -5.62 -23.86 34.53
CA GLY A 67 -5.36 -22.70 35.37
C GLY A 67 -5.51 -21.38 34.60
N TYR A 68 -5.39 -20.27 35.32
CA TYR A 68 -5.45 -18.95 34.71
C TYR A 68 -4.09 -18.63 34.07
N LEU A 69 -4.10 -17.92 32.95
CA LEU A 69 -2.88 -17.57 32.20
C LEU A 69 -1.95 -16.67 32.99
N GLU A 70 -0.65 -16.80 32.78
CA GLU A 70 0.34 -15.88 33.28
C GLU A 70 0.14 -14.46 32.70
N PRO A 71 0.25 -13.38 33.52
CA PRO A 71 0.05 -12.02 33.03
C PRO A 71 1.16 -11.63 32.06
N SER A 72 0.79 -11.09 30.92
CA SER A 72 1.73 -10.52 29.94
C SER A 72 2.27 -9.18 30.43
N GLU A 73 3.42 -8.73 29.90
CA GLU A 73 3.93 -7.36 30.12
C GLU A 73 2.92 -6.27 29.66
N TYR A 74 1.94 -6.63 28.84
CA TYR A 74 0.94 -5.74 28.24
C TYR A 74 -0.46 -5.94 28.82
N TRP A 75 -0.60 -6.59 29.94
CA TRP A 75 -1.89 -6.93 30.56
C TRP A 75 -2.86 -5.74 30.68
N MET A 76 -2.35 -4.51 30.83
CA MET A 76 -3.18 -3.30 30.94
C MET A 76 -3.97 -2.96 29.66
N VAL A 77 -3.56 -3.43 28.50
CA VAL A 77 -4.23 -3.19 27.20
C VAL A 77 -4.98 -4.42 26.69
N GLU A 78 -4.79 -5.56 27.30
CA GLU A 78 -5.55 -6.79 27.06
C GLU A 78 -6.88 -6.78 27.84
N ASN A 79 -7.80 -7.67 27.48
CA ASN A 79 -9.09 -7.80 28.13
C ASN A 79 -9.36 -9.25 28.57
N ILE A 80 -10.31 -9.41 29.51
CA ILE A 80 -10.65 -10.71 30.10
C ILE A 80 -11.17 -11.70 29.05
N ARG A 81 -11.81 -11.21 27.99
CA ARG A 81 -12.26 -12.05 26.88
C ARG A 81 -11.08 -12.66 26.12
N SER A 82 -9.99 -11.89 25.97
CA SER A 82 -8.78 -12.42 25.34
C SER A 82 -8.12 -13.51 26.20
N ASP A 83 -8.17 -13.36 27.52
CA ASP A 83 -7.63 -14.36 28.45
C ASP A 83 -8.42 -15.67 28.36
N ILE A 84 -9.75 -15.60 28.42
CA ILE A 84 -10.64 -16.77 28.30
C ILE A 84 -10.41 -17.50 26.95
N LEU A 85 -10.29 -16.73 25.86
CA LEU A 85 -10.04 -17.33 24.54
C LEU A 85 -8.67 -18.00 24.46
N LYS A 86 -7.64 -17.43 25.09
CA LYS A 86 -6.30 -18.05 25.17
C LYS A 86 -6.35 -19.35 25.94
N ILE A 87 -6.96 -19.36 27.13
CA ILE A 87 -7.12 -20.57 27.97
C ILE A 87 -7.83 -21.69 27.18
N ALA A 88 -8.97 -21.38 26.57
CA ALA A 88 -9.73 -22.35 25.77
C ALA A 88 -8.96 -22.88 24.55
N ASN A 89 -8.16 -22.03 23.92
CA ASN A 89 -7.33 -22.41 22.78
C ASN A 89 -6.12 -23.26 23.20
N GLU A 90 -5.50 -22.94 24.32
CA GLU A 90 -4.35 -23.72 24.84
C GLU A 90 -4.75 -25.15 25.15
N ARG A 91 -5.92 -25.37 25.76
CA ARG A 91 -6.41 -26.73 26.03
C ARG A 91 -6.69 -27.50 24.74
N LYS A 92 -7.51 -26.95 23.84
CA LYS A 92 -7.81 -27.58 22.54
C LYS A 92 -6.53 -27.85 21.75
N ARG A 93 -5.55 -26.98 21.85
CA ARG A 93 -4.23 -27.15 21.23
C ARG A 93 -3.44 -28.27 21.91
N SER A 94 -3.47 -28.36 23.25
CA SER A 94 -2.80 -29.43 23.99
C SER A 94 -3.35 -30.81 23.63
N ASP A 95 -4.67 -30.95 23.58
CA ASP A 95 -5.32 -32.21 23.17
C ASP A 95 -4.97 -32.57 21.72
N PHE A 96 -5.09 -31.61 20.82
CA PHE A 96 -4.69 -31.76 19.42
C PHE A 96 -3.20 -32.13 19.30
N LEU A 97 -2.32 -31.44 20.03
CA LEU A 97 -0.88 -31.67 19.96
C LEU A 97 -0.51 -33.06 20.47
N THR A 98 -1.21 -33.59 21.47
CA THR A 98 -0.95 -34.94 21.99
C THR A 98 -1.28 -36.00 20.93
N GLU A 99 -2.47 -35.96 20.35
CA GLU A 99 -2.87 -36.86 19.27
C GLU A 99 -2.00 -36.67 18.02
N TRP A 100 -1.77 -35.42 17.62
CA TRP A 100 -0.95 -35.07 16.47
C TRP A 100 0.47 -35.61 16.63
N LYS A 101 1.10 -35.40 17.81
CA LYS A 101 2.46 -35.83 18.08
C LYS A 101 2.60 -37.36 18.02
N ASN A 102 1.63 -38.07 18.61
CA ASN A 102 1.61 -39.51 18.53
C ASN A 102 1.57 -40.04 17.09
N ASN A 103 0.75 -39.38 16.24
CA ASN A 103 0.64 -39.74 14.82
C ASN A 103 1.90 -39.34 14.03
N VAL A 104 2.44 -38.13 14.27
CA VAL A 104 3.63 -37.63 13.57
C VAL A 104 4.88 -38.46 13.90
N ASP A 105 5.09 -38.83 15.17
CA ASP A 105 6.25 -39.62 15.59
C ASP A 105 6.25 -41.01 14.92
N VAL A 106 5.09 -41.58 14.63
CA VAL A 106 4.97 -42.84 13.91
C VAL A 106 5.17 -42.67 12.40
N ILE A 107 4.43 -41.71 11.78
CA ILE A 107 4.42 -41.52 10.33
C ILE A 107 5.76 -40.96 9.83
N PHE A 108 6.27 -39.96 10.53
CA PHE A 108 7.50 -39.25 10.18
C PHE A 108 8.67 -39.59 11.10
N SER A 109 8.76 -40.86 11.50
CA SER A 109 9.93 -41.37 12.23
C SER A 109 11.20 -41.10 11.44
N GLU A 110 12.35 -41.02 12.13
CA GLU A 110 13.64 -40.76 11.51
C GLU A 110 13.94 -41.69 10.33
N ALA A 111 13.57 -42.99 10.47
CA ALA A 111 13.71 -43.97 9.40
C ALA A 111 12.87 -43.61 8.15
N ASN A 112 11.68 -43.10 8.34
CA ASN A 112 10.79 -42.67 7.24
C ASN A 112 11.24 -41.33 6.63
N LEU A 113 11.71 -40.39 7.46
CA LEU A 113 12.28 -39.13 6.97
C LEU A 113 13.54 -39.40 6.12
N ASN A 114 14.40 -40.34 6.51
CA ASN A 114 15.57 -40.74 5.73
C ASN A 114 15.17 -41.37 4.38
N LYS A 115 14.08 -42.15 4.31
CA LYS A 115 13.55 -42.67 3.05
C LYS A 115 13.00 -41.55 2.16
N ILE A 116 12.30 -40.61 2.76
CA ILE A 116 11.79 -39.43 2.05
C ILE A 116 12.92 -38.60 1.50
N GLU A 117 13.96 -38.36 2.27
CA GLU A 117 15.16 -37.64 1.84
C GLU A 117 15.88 -38.35 0.68
N ALA A 118 16.00 -39.68 0.76
CA ALA A 118 16.62 -40.48 -0.30
C ALA A 118 15.87 -40.39 -1.62
N ILE A 119 14.54 -40.21 -1.59
CA ILE A 119 13.69 -40.14 -2.81
C ILE A 119 13.57 -38.69 -3.31
N TYR A 120 13.36 -37.73 -2.43
CA TYR A 120 12.99 -36.35 -2.77
C TYR A 120 14.08 -35.31 -2.49
N GLY A 121 15.15 -35.71 -1.82
CA GLY A 121 16.29 -34.87 -1.45
C GLY A 121 16.10 -34.09 -0.15
N SER A 122 17.23 -33.59 0.38
CA SER A 122 17.32 -32.91 1.69
C SER A 122 16.44 -31.66 1.79
N ARG A 123 16.25 -30.91 0.69
CA ARG A 123 15.36 -29.73 0.67
C ARG A 123 13.89 -30.08 0.92
N PHE A 124 13.44 -31.23 0.44
CA PHE A 124 12.08 -31.69 0.70
C PHE A 124 11.91 -32.09 2.16
N ARG A 125 12.88 -32.83 2.73
CA ARG A 125 12.90 -33.16 4.15
C ARG A 125 12.86 -31.91 5.02
N GLU A 126 13.72 -30.93 4.74
CA GLU A 126 13.78 -29.66 5.46
C GLU A 126 12.43 -28.90 5.41
N ALA A 127 11.80 -28.87 4.24
CA ALA A 127 10.48 -28.22 4.08
C ALA A 127 9.39 -28.94 4.88
N LEU A 128 9.42 -30.27 4.92
CA LEU A 128 8.49 -31.08 5.71
C LEU A 128 8.69 -30.86 7.21
N GLU A 129 9.94 -30.90 7.69
CA GLU A 129 10.27 -30.63 9.09
C GLU A 129 9.88 -29.20 9.52
N ASP A 130 10.09 -28.19 8.65
CA ASP A 130 9.66 -26.81 8.89
C ASP A 130 8.12 -26.70 8.97
N MET A 131 7.40 -27.47 8.16
CA MET A 131 5.93 -27.52 8.20
C MET A 131 5.44 -28.18 9.50
N LEU A 132 6.00 -29.33 9.86
CA LEU A 132 5.66 -30.04 11.10
C LEU A 132 5.92 -29.16 12.33
N HIS A 133 7.07 -28.47 12.36
CA HIS A 133 7.39 -27.51 13.43
C HIS A 133 6.35 -26.38 13.53
N ARG A 134 5.92 -25.82 12.40
CA ARG A 134 4.87 -24.77 12.43
C ARG A 134 3.52 -25.30 12.90
N MET A 135 3.20 -26.55 12.59
CA MET A 135 1.98 -27.20 13.10
C MET A 135 2.06 -27.40 14.61
N GLU A 136 3.21 -27.79 15.13
CA GLU A 136 3.44 -28.02 16.56
C GLU A 136 3.47 -26.72 17.36
N PHE A 137 4.28 -25.75 16.93
CA PHE A 137 4.57 -24.54 17.71
C PHE A 137 3.79 -23.30 17.26
N GLY A 138 3.13 -23.34 16.12
CA GLY A 138 2.42 -22.19 15.52
C GLY A 138 3.35 -21.10 14.99
N THR A 139 4.67 -21.27 15.10
CA THR A 139 5.70 -20.33 14.67
C THR A 139 6.64 -20.98 13.67
N SER A 140 7.29 -20.19 12.83
CA SER A 140 8.32 -20.70 11.93
C SER A 140 9.56 -21.10 12.73
N ARG A 141 10.23 -22.20 12.32
CA ARG A 141 11.49 -22.64 12.90
C ARG A 141 12.52 -21.50 12.83
N GLU A 142 13.02 -21.05 13.98
CA GLU A 142 14.05 -20.01 14.03
C GLU A 142 15.35 -20.54 13.43
N LYS A 143 15.65 -20.16 12.21
CA LYS A 143 16.97 -20.36 11.60
C LYS A 143 17.85 -19.19 12.02
N GLY A 144 18.41 -19.21 13.24
CA GLY A 144 19.53 -18.39 13.70
C GLY A 144 19.59 -16.95 13.14
N GLY A 145 18.46 -16.24 13.14
CA GLY A 145 18.39 -14.92 12.54
C GLY A 145 19.19 -13.90 13.36
N SER A 146 20.07 -13.15 12.70
CA SER A 146 20.78 -12.04 13.34
C SER A 146 19.76 -11.02 13.86
N ARG A 147 20.11 -10.26 14.91
CA ARG A 147 19.28 -9.16 15.46
C ARG A 147 18.84 -8.17 14.36
N ILE A 148 19.65 -7.98 13.32
CA ILE A 148 19.36 -7.12 12.17
C ILE A 148 18.19 -7.70 11.36
N VAL A 149 18.18 -9.02 11.09
CA VAL A 149 17.09 -9.67 10.34
C VAL A 149 15.77 -9.57 11.10
N ASN A 150 15.77 -9.77 12.42
CA ASN A 150 14.57 -9.65 13.24
C ASN A 150 14.04 -8.20 13.29
N THR A 151 14.93 -7.20 13.42
CA THR A 151 14.55 -5.78 13.37
C THR A 151 13.94 -5.42 12.02
N PHE A 152 14.53 -5.96 10.94
CA PHE A 152 14.04 -5.72 9.60
C PHE A 152 12.68 -6.41 9.36
N ASN A 153 12.49 -7.64 9.84
CA ASN A 153 11.21 -8.36 9.78
C ASN A 153 10.10 -7.58 10.52
N ASN A 154 10.37 -7.11 11.74
CA ASN A 154 9.41 -6.32 12.51
C ASN A 154 9.03 -5.02 11.80
N TRP A 155 10.01 -4.34 11.18
CA TRP A 155 9.73 -3.15 10.39
C TRP A 155 8.84 -3.44 9.16
N ALA A 156 9.04 -4.56 8.47
CA ALA A 156 8.21 -4.96 7.33
C ALA A 156 6.78 -5.30 7.78
N ASN A 157 6.62 -6.05 8.86
CA ASN A 157 5.32 -6.42 9.40
C ASN A 157 4.51 -5.18 9.80
N GLN A 158 5.14 -4.20 10.48
CA GLN A 158 4.52 -2.90 10.77
C GLN A 158 4.15 -2.13 9.50
N SER A 159 5.00 -2.23 8.45
CA SER A 159 4.70 -1.59 7.16
C SER A 159 3.47 -2.19 6.48
N VAL A 160 3.25 -3.51 6.59
CA VAL A 160 2.02 -4.17 6.12
C VAL A 160 0.80 -3.61 6.87
N GLY A 161 0.88 -3.50 8.19
CA GLY A 161 -0.16 -2.89 9.02
C GLY A 161 -0.50 -1.45 8.59
N ALA A 162 0.53 -0.63 8.36
CA ALA A 162 0.34 0.74 7.91
C ALA A 162 -0.28 0.85 6.50
N ILE A 163 0.04 -0.08 5.59
CA ILE A 163 -0.57 -0.13 4.25
C ILE A 163 -2.05 -0.50 4.33
N MET A 164 -2.44 -1.38 5.25
CA MET A 164 -3.81 -1.86 5.38
C MET A 164 -4.68 -1.02 6.31
N PHE A 165 -4.09 -0.07 7.04
CA PHE A 165 -4.80 0.75 8.03
C PHE A 165 -5.99 1.49 7.41
N LEU A 166 -7.19 1.25 7.94
CA LEU A 166 -8.47 1.82 7.50
C LEU A 166 -8.68 1.78 5.96
N ASN A 167 -8.16 0.75 5.32
CA ASN A 167 -8.25 0.60 3.87
C ASN A 167 -9.64 0.08 3.47
N MET A 168 -10.63 0.94 3.52
CA MET A 168 -12.03 0.64 3.16
C MET A 168 -12.18 0.17 1.71
N ARG A 169 -11.37 0.71 0.79
CA ARG A 169 -11.35 0.27 -0.61
C ARG A 169 -10.92 -1.20 -0.71
N SER A 170 -9.86 -1.60 -0.01
CA SER A 170 -9.46 -3.02 0.04
C SER A 170 -10.54 -3.88 0.70
N ALA A 171 -11.20 -3.39 1.75
CA ALA A 171 -12.29 -4.09 2.39
C ALA A 171 -13.46 -4.32 1.41
N LEU A 172 -13.87 -3.30 0.66
CA LEU A 172 -14.91 -3.45 -0.35
C LEU A 172 -14.49 -4.44 -1.47
N LEU A 173 -13.24 -4.35 -1.96
CA LEU A 173 -12.72 -5.29 -2.94
C LEU A 173 -12.62 -6.72 -2.39
N GLN A 174 -12.44 -6.90 -1.09
CA GLN A 174 -12.45 -8.20 -0.44
C GLN A 174 -13.82 -8.90 -0.56
N THR A 175 -14.93 -8.15 -0.58
CA THR A 175 -16.27 -8.73 -0.75
C THR A 175 -16.41 -9.45 -2.09
N ILE A 176 -15.62 -9.08 -3.11
CA ILE A 176 -15.57 -9.74 -4.41
C ILE A 176 -15.08 -11.19 -4.28
N SER A 177 -14.32 -11.51 -3.23
CA SER A 177 -13.85 -12.89 -2.98
C SER A 177 -14.98 -13.92 -2.71
N THR A 178 -16.23 -13.46 -2.57
CA THR A 178 -17.44 -14.29 -2.66
C THR A 178 -17.41 -15.25 -3.86
N ILE A 179 -16.80 -14.82 -4.97
CA ILE A 179 -16.64 -15.60 -6.22
C ILE A 179 -15.78 -16.84 -6.01
N ASN A 180 -14.91 -16.87 -5.00
CA ASN A 180 -14.05 -18.01 -4.71
C ASN A 180 -14.84 -19.29 -4.39
N TYR A 181 -16.12 -19.15 -4.03
CA TYR A 181 -17.02 -20.27 -3.77
C TYR A 181 -17.73 -20.79 -5.02
N LEU A 182 -17.60 -20.11 -6.15
CA LEU A 182 -18.10 -20.62 -7.43
C LEU A 182 -17.14 -21.67 -7.98
N ASN A 183 -17.67 -22.82 -8.38
CA ASN A 183 -16.95 -23.86 -9.09
C ASN A 183 -17.89 -24.54 -10.12
N TRP A 184 -17.32 -25.33 -11.04
CA TRP A 184 -18.10 -25.94 -12.10
C TRP A 184 -18.92 -27.16 -11.64
N SER A 185 -18.50 -27.82 -10.58
CA SER A 185 -19.13 -29.06 -10.10
C SER A 185 -20.27 -28.80 -9.13
N ASP A 186 -19.95 -28.20 -7.99
CA ASP A 186 -20.84 -28.16 -6.84
C ASP A 186 -21.65 -26.88 -6.77
N ASN A 187 -21.04 -25.75 -7.11
CA ASN A 187 -21.62 -24.41 -6.99
C ASN A 187 -21.35 -23.55 -8.24
N ASN A 188 -21.82 -24.01 -9.41
CA ASN A 188 -21.69 -23.23 -10.63
C ASN A 188 -22.57 -21.96 -10.57
N PRO A 189 -22.32 -20.96 -11.43
CA PRO A 189 -23.04 -19.68 -11.37
C PRO A 189 -24.57 -19.81 -11.39
N LEU A 190 -25.10 -20.81 -12.11
CA LEU A 190 -26.55 -21.08 -12.15
C LEU A 190 -27.06 -21.63 -10.81
N LYS A 191 -26.39 -22.63 -10.24
CA LYS A 191 -26.74 -23.18 -8.93
C LYS A 191 -26.61 -22.15 -7.82
N ALA A 192 -25.54 -21.34 -7.85
CA ALA A 192 -25.35 -20.25 -6.90
C ALA A 192 -26.45 -19.18 -7.03
N GLY A 193 -26.81 -18.82 -8.26
CA GLY A 193 -27.93 -17.90 -8.54
C GLY A 193 -29.27 -18.42 -8.02
N LEU A 194 -29.57 -19.72 -8.19
CA LEU A 194 -30.78 -20.34 -7.66
C LEU A 194 -30.80 -20.38 -6.12
N ALA A 195 -29.65 -20.67 -5.49
CA ALA A 195 -29.51 -20.63 -4.04
C ALA A 195 -29.72 -19.22 -3.49
N LEU A 196 -29.19 -18.20 -4.17
CA LEU A 196 -29.39 -16.79 -3.83
C LEU A 196 -30.85 -16.34 -4.05
N ALA A 197 -31.50 -16.81 -5.11
CA ALA A 197 -32.90 -16.49 -5.42
C ALA A 197 -33.88 -16.96 -4.33
N ASN A 198 -33.54 -18.03 -3.62
CA ASN A 198 -34.26 -18.42 -2.40
C ASN A 198 -33.78 -17.58 -1.20
N PHE A 199 -34.10 -16.30 -1.25
CA PHE A 199 -33.56 -15.27 -0.35
C PHE A 199 -33.80 -15.58 1.15
N PRO A 200 -34.98 -16.07 1.60
CA PRO A 200 -35.19 -16.45 3.02
C PRO A 200 -34.23 -17.54 3.50
N GLN A 201 -34.01 -18.57 2.68
CA GLN A 201 -33.09 -19.66 3.01
C GLN A 201 -31.62 -19.17 2.94
N PHE A 202 -31.30 -18.35 1.93
CA PHE A 202 -29.99 -17.75 1.81
C PHE A 202 -29.61 -16.93 3.05
N ILE A 203 -30.52 -16.09 3.55
CA ILE A 203 -30.26 -15.29 4.78
C ILE A 203 -30.07 -16.18 5.99
N LYS A 204 -30.84 -17.28 6.11
CA LYS A 204 -30.67 -18.26 7.19
C LYS A 204 -29.27 -18.89 7.15
N ASP A 205 -28.86 -19.37 5.98
CA ASP A 205 -27.56 -20.02 5.77
C ASP A 205 -26.41 -19.01 5.96
N PHE A 206 -26.54 -17.80 5.41
CA PHE A 206 -25.60 -16.69 5.61
C PHE A 206 -25.42 -16.39 7.10
N THR A 207 -26.51 -16.22 7.84
CA THR A 207 -26.48 -15.88 9.26
C THR A 207 -25.85 -17.01 10.09
N MET A 208 -26.16 -18.24 9.77
CA MET A 208 -25.57 -19.41 10.41
C MET A 208 -24.05 -19.45 10.19
N ILE A 209 -23.60 -19.30 8.95
CA ILE A 209 -22.18 -19.29 8.61
C ILE A 209 -21.47 -18.09 9.24
N PHE A 210 -22.04 -16.87 9.12
CA PHE A 210 -21.45 -15.65 9.67
C PHE A 210 -21.26 -15.73 11.19
N ASN A 211 -22.17 -16.41 11.89
CA ASN A 211 -22.12 -16.62 13.33
C ASN A 211 -21.44 -17.93 13.73
N SER A 212 -20.92 -18.70 12.78
CA SER A 212 -20.17 -19.92 13.09
C SER A 212 -18.92 -19.63 13.91
N ASP A 213 -18.50 -20.58 14.73
CA ASP A 213 -17.30 -20.44 15.56
C ASP A 213 -16.06 -20.23 14.71
N MET A 214 -15.98 -20.87 13.54
CA MET A 214 -14.91 -20.67 12.57
C MET A 214 -14.76 -19.19 12.18
N LEU A 215 -15.84 -18.50 11.77
CA LEU A 215 -15.78 -17.09 11.39
C LEU A 215 -15.67 -16.14 12.58
N LYS A 216 -16.23 -16.51 13.74
CA LYS A 216 -15.99 -15.76 14.99
C LYS A 216 -14.50 -15.77 15.36
N GLN A 217 -13.87 -16.95 15.32
CA GLN A 217 -12.43 -17.10 15.56
C GLN A 217 -11.59 -16.35 14.53
N ARG A 218 -11.98 -16.41 13.24
CA ARG A 218 -11.31 -15.67 12.17
C ARG A 218 -11.40 -14.15 12.40
N ARG A 219 -12.56 -13.61 12.78
CA ARG A 219 -12.72 -12.18 13.14
C ARG A 219 -12.02 -11.80 14.44
N ALA A 220 -11.91 -12.73 15.38
CA ALA A 220 -11.17 -12.51 16.63
C ALA A 220 -9.63 -12.57 16.45
N GLY A 221 -9.17 -12.89 15.25
CA GLY A 221 -7.75 -12.97 14.90
C GLY A 221 -7.10 -14.32 15.28
N ASN A 222 -7.87 -15.35 15.59
CA ASN A 222 -7.36 -16.69 15.93
C ASN A 222 -7.07 -17.55 14.69
N GLN A 223 -7.70 -17.24 13.55
CA GLN A 223 -7.35 -17.76 12.23
C GLN A 223 -7.02 -16.58 11.32
N ARG A 224 -5.85 -16.01 11.54
CA ARG A 224 -5.40 -14.80 10.86
C ARG A 224 -4.92 -15.14 9.46
N GLY A 225 -5.14 -14.23 8.54
CA GLY A 225 -4.38 -14.21 7.30
C GLY A 225 -2.89 -14.07 7.62
N ILE A 226 -2.03 -14.49 6.69
CA ILE A 226 -0.58 -14.46 6.91
C ILE A 226 -0.09 -13.07 7.34
N ASN A 227 -0.66 -12.01 6.77
CA ASN A 227 -0.33 -10.61 7.09
C ASN A 227 -0.79 -10.21 8.50
N GLU A 228 -1.92 -10.75 8.96
CA GLU A 228 -2.44 -10.50 10.31
C GLU A 228 -1.65 -11.26 11.37
N THR A 229 -1.18 -12.46 11.06
CA THR A 229 -0.29 -13.23 11.93
C THR A 229 1.05 -12.51 12.10
N GLU A 230 1.62 -12.00 11.00
CA GLU A 230 2.86 -11.22 11.04
C GLU A 230 2.71 -9.93 11.86
N LEU A 231 1.56 -9.26 11.75
CA LEU A 231 1.27 -8.08 12.57
C LEU A 231 1.12 -8.43 14.05
N ALA A 232 0.48 -9.55 14.37
CA ALA A 232 0.34 -10.01 15.75
C ALA A 232 1.66 -10.40 16.38
N ASP A 233 2.54 -11.06 15.62
CA ASP A 233 3.90 -11.39 16.07
C ASP A 233 4.71 -10.11 16.33
N ALA A 234 4.53 -9.07 15.49
CA ALA A 234 5.13 -7.76 15.71
C ALA A 234 4.58 -7.07 16.98
N VAL A 235 3.29 -7.23 17.27
CA VAL A 235 2.64 -6.72 18.50
C VAL A 235 3.20 -7.43 19.73
N ALA A 236 3.29 -8.75 19.69
CA ALA A 236 3.80 -9.55 20.80
C ALA A 236 5.28 -9.27 21.13
N GLY A 237 6.06 -8.84 20.12
CA GLY A 237 7.47 -8.48 20.31
C GLY A 237 7.74 -7.03 20.72
N ALA A 238 6.71 -6.19 20.93
CA ALA A 238 6.89 -4.76 21.23
C ALA A 238 7.19 -4.53 22.72
N LYS A 239 8.41 -4.06 23.03
CA LYS A 239 8.87 -3.80 24.41
C LYS A 239 8.57 -2.39 24.94
N ASP A 240 8.05 -1.49 24.09
CA ASP A 240 7.86 -0.07 24.42
C ASP A 240 6.40 0.36 24.27
N MET A 241 5.91 1.19 25.21
CA MET A 241 4.53 1.71 25.23
C MET A 241 4.09 2.39 23.90
N PRO A 242 4.90 3.26 23.26
CA PRO A 242 4.54 3.85 21.98
C PRO A 242 4.34 2.82 20.86
N ARG A 243 5.15 1.75 20.86
CA ARG A 243 5.01 0.66 19.90
C ARG A 243 3.78 -0.20 20.16
N ALA A 244 3.45 -0.45 21.43
CA ALA A 244 2.23 -1.16 21.79
C ALA A 244 0.97 -0.40 21.34
N ILE A 245 0.92 0.92 21.51
CA ILE A 245 -0.17 1.77 21.03
C ILE A 245 -0.24 1.76 19.50
N LEU A 246 0.88 1.91 18.82
CA LEU A 246 0.93 1.83 17.35
C LEU A 246 0.40 0.49 16.85
N ASN A 247 0.84 -0.61 17.44
CA ASN A 247 0.44 -1.95 17.07
C ASN A 247 -1.06 -2.17 17.33
N TRP A 248 -1.58 -1.68 18.45
CA TRP A 248 -3.02 -1.70 18.74
C TRP A 248 -3.82 -0.92 17.67
N LEU A 249 -3.38 0.29 17.32
CA LEU A 249 -4.00 1.11 16.27
C LEU A 249 -3.99 0.37 14.93
N LEU A 250 -2.85 -0.21 14.54
CA LEU A 250 -2.73 -0.96 13.29
C LEU A 250 -3.66 -2.18 13.29
N THR A 251 -3.76 -2.91 14.40
CA THR A 251 -4.69 -4.05 14.54
C THR A 251 -6.16 -3.61 14.39
N LYS A 252 -6.55 -2.50 15.01
CA LYS A 252 -7.91 -1.96 14.86
C LYS A 252 -8.19 -1.45 13.45
N GLY A 253 -7.18 -0.96 12.76
CA GLY A 253 -7.26 -0.56 11.36
C GLY A 253 -7.57 -1.70 10.38
N PHE A 254 -7.34 -2.96 10.76
CA PHE A 254 -7.72 -4.15 9.98
C PHE A 254 -9.21 -4.53 10.10
N LEU A 255 -9.92 -4.03 11.09
CA LEU A 255 -11.32 -4.43 11.36
C LEU A 255 -12.23 -4.34 10.11
N PRO A 256 -12.18 -3.30 9.28
CA PRO A 256 -12.99 -3.25 8.06
C PRO A 256 -12.71 -4.41 7.10
N THR A 257 -11.44 -4.79 6.94
CA THR A 257 -11.04 -5.91 6.08
C THR A 257 -11.51 -7.25 6.65
N GLN A 258 -11.44 -7.46 7.97
CA GLN A 258 -11.90 -8.67 8.64
C GLN A 258 -13.42 -8.87 8.52
N ILE A 259 -14.18 -7.79 8.67
CA ILE A 259 -15.64 -7.82 8.49
C ILE A 259 -15.99 -8.13 7.03
N ALA A 260 -15.33 -7.48 6.09
CA ALA A 260 -15.56 -7.69 4.66
C ALA A 260 -15.18 -9.10 4.20
N ASP A 261 -14.07 -9.65 4.71
CA ASP A 261 -13.66 -11.04 4.48
C ASP A 261 -14.72 -12.01 5.01
N SER A 262 -15.18 -11.84 6.25
CA SER A 262 -16.25 -12.67 6.83
C SER A 262 -17.57 -12.55 6.06
N PHE A 263 -17.90 -11.36 5.58
CA PHE A 263 -19.07 -11.14 4.74
C PHE A 263 -18.95 -11.87 3.40
N ALA A 264 -17.80 -11.80 2.75
CA ALA A 264 -17.52 -12.48 1.49
C ALA A 264 -17.61 -14.02 1.65
N ILE A 265 -16.98 -14.53 2.71
CA ILE A 265 -17.02 -15.97 3.04
C ILE A 265 -18.47 -16.42 3.30
N SER A 266 -19.24 -15.64 4.06
CA SER A 266 -20.63 -16.00 4.35
C SER A 266 -21.53 -15.91 3.14
N SER A 267 -21.34 -14.91 2.28
CA SER A 267 -22.16 -14.70 1.07
C SER A 267 -21.94 -15.82 0.05
N GLY A 268 -20.69 -16.11 -0.29
CA GLY A 268 -20.33 -17.18 -1.23
C GLY A 268 -20.56 -18.56 -0.61
N GLY A 269 -20.15 -18.71 0.64
CA GLY A 269 -20.27 -19.93 1.40
C GLY A 269 -21.70 -20.39 1.60
N ALA A 270 -22.67 -19.48 1.80
CA ALA A 270 -24.08 -19.84 1.93
C ALA A 270 -24.62 -20.51 0.66
N THR A 271 -24.25 -20.02 -0.53
CA THR A 271 -24.68 -20.64 -1.79
C THR A 271 -24.04 -22.02 -1.98
N PHE A 272 -22.74 -22.12 -1.69
CA PHE A 272 -22.01 -23.39 -1.75
C PHE A 272 -22.58 -24.42 -0.77
N TYR A 273 -22.69 -24.04 0.51
CA TYR A 273 -23.26 -24.88 1.57
C TYR A 273 -24.63 -25.40 1.18
N ARG A 274 -25.54 -24.54 0.73
CA ARG A 274 -26.90 -24.95 0.33
C ARG A 274 -26.89 -25.95 -0.82
N ASN A 275 -26.05 -25.75 -1.79
CA ASN A 275 -25.93 -26.69 -2.91
C ASN A 275 -25.32 -28.02 -2.49
N ARG A 276 -24.39 -28.05 -1.53
CA ARG A 276 -23.87 -29.31 -0.94
C ARG A 276 -24.92 -30.03 -0.13
N VAL A 277 -25.69 -29.34 0.73
CA VAL A 277 -26.84 -29.93 1.43
C VAL A 277 -27.81 -30.61 0.44
N ASN A 278 -28.19 -29.90 -0.62
CA ASN A 278 -29.08 -30.43 -1.63
C ASN A 278 -28.48 -31.65 -2.37
N THR A 279 -27.19 -31.73 -2.52
CA THR A 279 -26.50 -32.88 -3.13
C THR A 279 -26.56 -34.07 -2.19
N TYR A 280 -26.23 -33.92 -0.93
CA TYR A 280 -26.28 -35.01 0.06
C TYR A 280 -27.69 -35.54 0.31
N LEU A 281 -28.69 -34.65 0.34
CA LEU A 281 -30.10 -35.07 0.42
C LEU A 281 -30.54 -35.94 -0.78
N LYS A 282 -30.06 -35.62 -2.00
CA LYS A 282 -30.30 -36.43 -3.20
C LYS A 282 -29.59 -37.79 -3.15
N GLU A 283 -28.46 -37.86 -2.47
CA GLU A 283 -27.69 -39.08 -2.24
C GLU A 283 -28.31 -39.98 -1.16
N GLY A 284 -29.34 -39.46 -0.46
CA GLY A 284 -30.13 -40.24 0.51
C GLY A 284 -29.73 -40.05 1.97
N TYR A 285 -28.86 -39.11 2.28
CA TYR A 285 -28.50 -38.75 3.66
C TYR A 285 -29.67 -38.04 4.36
N SER A 286 -29.73 -38.17 5.68
CA SER A 286 -30.68 -37.40 6.49
C SER A 286 -30.37 -35.89 6.44
N GLN A 287 -31.33 -35.05 6.80
CA GLN A 287 -31.17 -33.60 6.82
C GLN A 287 -29.99 -33.18 7.71
N GLU A 288 -29.86 -33.78 8.88
CA GLU A 288 -28.80 -33.44 9.85
C GLU A 288 -27.42 -33.86 9.36
N GLU A 289 -27.28 -35.07 8.83
CA GLU A 289 -26.03 -35.56 8.22
C GLU A 289 -25.63 -34.71 7.01
N ALA A 290 -26.60 -34.39 6.13
CA ALA A 290 -26.37 -33.56 4.96
C ALA A 290 -25.88 -32.14 5.34
N GLU A 291 -26.47 -31.55 6.39
CA GLU A 291 -26.03 -30.23 6.89
C GLU A 291 -24.64 -30.28 7.51
N GLN A 292 -24.32 -31.32 8.27
CA GLN A 292 -23.02 -31.50 8.89
C GLN A 292 -21.92 -31.72 7.83
N MET A 293 -22.14 -32.62 6.88
CA MET A 293 -21.21 -32.91 5.79
C MET A 293 -21.00 -31.66 4.89
N ALA A 294 -22.08 -30.95 4.55
CA ALA A 294 -22.01 -29.74 3.76
C ALA A 294 -21.26 -28.62 4.47
N PHE A 295 -21.36 -28.52 5.79
CA PHE A 295 -20.62 -27.56 6.58
C PHE A 295 -19.13 -27.90 6.62
N GLN A 296 -18.77 -29.18 6.70
CA GLN A 296 -17.40 -29.65 6.59
C GLN A 296 -16.80 -29.32 5.22
N ASP A 297 -17.51 -29.64 4.13
CA ASP A 297 -17.10 -29.27 2.77
C ASP A 297 -16.91 -27.74 2.61
N PHE A 298 -17.81 -26.97 3.21
CA PHE A 298 -17.68 -25.50 3.23
C PHE A 298 -16.41 -25.05 3.96
N GLN A 299 -16.10 -25.65 5.11
CA GLN A 299 -14.87 -25.34 5.85
C GLN A 299 -13.61 -25.66 5.03
N GLU A 300 -13.56 -26.84 4.42
CA GLU A 300 -12.45 -27.27 3.57
C GLU A 300 -12.28 -26.34 2.36
N ASN A 301 -13.39 -26.04 1.66
CA ASN A 301 -13.35 -25.11 0.53
C ASN A 301 -12.94 -23.70 0.94
N THR A 302 -13.34 -23.24 2.13
CA THR A 302 -12.92 -21.95 2.67
C THR A 302 -11.41 -21.91 2.90
N GLU A 303 -10.85 -22.94 3.52
CA GLU A 303 -9.41 -23.03 3.76
C GLU A 303 -8.61 -23.18 2.46
N GLU A 304 -9.14 -23.86 1.45
CA GLU A 304 -8.49 -23.98 0.13
C GLU A 304 -8.58 -22.69 -0.70
N SER A 305 -9.69 -21.99 -0.68
CA SER A 305 -9.96 -20.87 -1.61
C SER A 305 -9.71 -19.50 -1.03
N GLN A 306 -9.77 -19.33 0.29
CA GLN A 306 -9.52 -18.08 0.98
C GLN A 306 -8.08 -17.99 1.51
N GLN A 307 -7.65 -16.79 1.87
CA GLN A 307 -6.34 -16.60 2.48
C GLN A 307 -6.27 -17.32 3.83
N SER A 308 -5.53 -18.40 3.90
CA SER A 308 -5.32 -19.17 5.13
C SER A 308 -3.91 -18.98 5.67
N ALA A 309 -3.79 -18.82 6.99
CA ALA A 309 -2.53 -18.79 7.72
C ALA A 309 -2.15 -20.18 8.26
N ARG A 310 -2.88 -21.22 7.91
CA ARG A 310 -2.55 -22.58 8.35
C ARG A 310 -1.13 -22.96 7.94
N PRO A 311 -0.37 -23.61 8.84
CA PRO A 311 1.02 -23.98 8.57
C PRO A 311 1.22 -24.84 7.31
N ASP A 312 0.25 -25.68 6.97
CA ASP A 312 0.25 -26.52 5.78
C ASP A 312 -0.07 -25.74 4.48
N MET A 313 -0.65 -24.54 4.59
CA MET A 313 -0.97 -23.67 3.46
C MET A 313 0.09 -22.59 3.19
N ILE A 314 1.13 -22.49 4.03
CA ILE A 314 2.23 -21.54 3.87
C ILE A 314 3.43 -22.24 3.23
N SER A 315 3.90 -21.74 2.08
CA SER A 315 5.11 -22.26 1.45
C SER A 315 6.36 -21.90 2.24
N GLN A 316 7.43 -22.69 2.09
CA GLN A 316 8.75 -22.40 2.68
C GLN A 316 9.28 -21.03 2.22
N GLN A 317 9.02 -20.64 0.97
CA GLN A 317 9.38 -19.31 0.49
C GLN A 317 8.65 -18.21 1.25
N GLN A 318 7.35 -18.35 1.50
CA GLN A 318 6.57 -17.39 2.28
C GLN A 318 7.02 -17.32 3.74
N ALA A 319 7.44 -18.45 4.32
CA ALA A 319 7.93 -18.51 5.68
C ALA A 319 9.35 -17.92 5.86
N SER A 320 10.12 -17.82 4.77
CA SER A 320 11.48 -17.27 4.81
C SER A 320 11.49 -15.76 5.05
N PRO A 321 12.51 -15.19 5.72
CA PRO A 321 12.63 -13.75 5.92
C PRO A 321 12.53 -12.95 4.62
N LEU A 322 13.28 -13.33 3.58
CA LEU A 322 13.24 -12.67 2.27
C LEU A 322 11.87 -12.83 1.59
N GLY A 323 11.26 -14.01 1.71
CA GLY A 323 9.94 -14.27 1.14
C GLY A 323 8.85 -13.39 1.73
N ARG A 324 8.87 -13.14 3.02
CA ARG A 324 7.92 -12.22 3.69
C ARG A 324 7.91 -10.82 3.07
N TYR A 325 9.09 -10.34 2.64
CA TYR A 325 9.17 -9.03 1.97
C TYR A 325 8.63 -9.01 0.57
N ILE A 326 9.03 -10.01 -0.21
CA ILE A 326 8.73 -10.06 -1.65
C ILE A 326 7.31 -10.57 -1.89
N LEU A 327 6.87 -11.55 -1.09
CA LEU A 327 5.59 -12.23 -1.26
C LEU A 327 4.46 -11.63 -0.40
N ALA A 328 4.71 -10.54 0.32
CA ALA A 328 3.64 -9.80 1.00
C ALA A 328 2.50 -9.50 0.01
N PHE A 329 1.26 -9.79 0.40
CA PHE A 329 0.04 -9.66 -0.44
C PHE A 329 -0.02 -10.60 -1.66
N LYS A 330 0.86 -11.63 -1.75
CA LYS A 330 0.83 -12.64 -2.84
C LYS A 330 0.19 -13.98 -2.42
N ASN A 331 -0.46 -14.02 -1.26
CA ASN A 331 -1.07 -15.25 -0.74
C ASN A 331 -2.12 -15.84 -1.70
N THR A 332 -3.04 -15.02 -2.18
CA THR A 332 -4.09 -15.46 -3.12
C THR A 332 -3.52 -16.00 -4.44
N PRO A 333 -2.62 -15.29 -5.16
CA PRO A 333 -1.98 -15.84 -6.35
C PRO A 333 -1.22 -17.14 -6.10
N MET A 334 -0.51 -17.26 -4.98
CA MET A 334 0.24 -18.47 -4.63
C MET A 334 -0.68 -19.64 -4.30
N GLN A 335 -1.82 -19.37 -3.68
CA GLN A 335 -2.83 -20.38 -3.40
C GLN A 335 -3.48 -20.91 -4.68
N TYR A 336 -3.84 -20.03 -5.62
CA TYR A 336 -4.34 -20.43 -6.93
C TYR A 336 -3.31 -21.24 -7.72
N ALA A 337 -2.05 -20.83 -7.70
CA ALA A 337 -0.98 -21.61 -8.33
C ALA A 337 -0.85 -23.02 -7.73
N ARG A 338 -1.01 -23.17 -6.41
CA ARG A 338 -1.03 -24.49 -5.75
C ARG A 338 -2.22 -25.34 -6.19
N LEU A 339 -3.41 -24.75 -6.26
CA LEU A 339 -4.62 -25.44 -6.73
C LEU A 339 -4.48 -25.90 -8.19
N ILE A 340 -3.93 -25.04 -9.04
CA ILE A 340 -3.62 -25.38 -10.44
C ILE A 340 -2.59 -26.53 -10.50
N GLN A 341 -1.50 -26.44 -9.72
CA GLN A 341 -0.47 -27.48 -9.68
C GLN A 341 -1.00 -28.81 -9.16
N LYS A 342 -1.81 -28.77 -8.10
CA LYS A 342 -2.47 -29.96 -7.55
C LYS A 342 -3.34 -30.63 -8.61
N SER A 343 -4.25 -29.86 -9.22
CA SER A 343 -5.14 -30.37 -10.26
C SER A 343 -4.40 -30.91 -11.48
N TRP A 344 -3.28 -30.27 -11.88
CA TRP A 344 -2.43 -30.75 -12.95
C TRP A 344 -1.75 -32.08 -12.61
N LYS A 345 -1.20 -32.20 -11.39
CA LYS A 345 -0.58 -33.45 -10.91
C LYS A 345 -1.60 -34.57 -10.78
N ASP A 346 -2.80 -34.27 -10.30
CA ASP A 346 -3.89 -35.23 -10.18
C ASP A 346 -4.36 -35.71 -11.56
N LEU A 347 -4.44 -34.81 -12.53
CA LEU A 347 -4.74 -35.14 -13.93
C LEU A 347 -3.69 -36.08 -14.53
N LEU A 348 -2.40 -35.75 -14.36
CA LEU A 348 -1.29 -36.57 -14.88
C LEU A 348 -1.20 -37.94 -14.19
N ALA A 349 -1.55 -38.01 -12.91
CA ALA A 349 -1.53 -39.24 -12.13
C ALA A 349 -2.82 -40.06 -12.23
N GLY A 350 -3.80 -39.61 -13.04
CA GLY A 350 -5.10 -40.26 -13.17
C GLY A 350 -5.93 -40.24 -11.89
N ARG A 351 -5.73 -39.26 -11.00
CA ARG A 351 -6.43 -39.11 -9.73
C ARG A 351 -7.62 -38.17 -9.87
N GLY A 352 -8.75 -38.54 -9.30
CA GLY A 352 -9.98 -37.77 -9.32
C GLY A 352 -10.62 -37.70 -10.71
N ASP A 353 -11.67 -36.89 -10.83
CA ASP A 353 -12.38 -36.69 -12.10
C ASP A 353 -11.62 -35.74 -13.03
N VAL A 354 -11.38 -36.19 -14.26
CA VAL A 354 -10.63 -35.43 -15.29
C VAL A 354 -11.28 -34.07 -15.58
N LYS A 355 -12.63 -34.03 -15.68
CA LYS A 355 -13.36 -32.78 -15.97
C LYS A 355 -13.20 -31.79 -14.83
N THR A 356 -13.28 -32.24 -13.59
CA THR A 356 -13.10 -31.42 -12.40
C THR A 356 -11.69 -30.85 -12.33
N ASN A 357 -10.65 -31.66 -12.59
CA ASN A 357 -9.27 -31.20 -12.58
C ASN A 357 -9.00 -30.17 -13.69
N ILE A 358 -9.48 -30.41 -14.92
CA ILE A 358 -9.37 -29.44 -16.01
C ILE A 358 -10.13 -28.15 -15.69
N SER A 359 -11.35 -28.28 -15.14
CA SER A 359 -12.16 -27.12 -14.76
C SER A 359 -11.48 -26.25 -13.69
N LYS A 360 -10.85 -26.85 -12.67
CA LYS A 360 -10.07 -26.13 -11.66
C LYS A 360 -8.89 -25.39 -12.27
N ILE A 361 -8.15 -26.01 -13.19
CA ILE A 361 -7.02 -25.37 -13.89
C ILE A 361 -7.50 -24.14 -14.67
N ILE A 362 -8.55 -24.26 -15.45
CA ILE A 362 -9.11 -23.15 -16.25
C ILE A 362 -9.69 -22.07 -15.31
N TYR A 363 -10.42 -22.47 -14.28
CA TYR A 363 -11.08 -21.54 -13.38
C TYR A 363 -10.07 -20.67 -12.63
N TYR A 364 -9.13 -21.27 -11.92
CA TYR A 364 -8.12 -20.53 -11.15
C TYR A 364 -7.05 -19.86 -12.01
N GLY A 365 -6.77 -20.40 -13.20
CA GLY A 365 -5.79 -19.84 -14.14
C GLY A 365 -6.30 -18.63 -14.93
N ALA A 366 -7.56 -18.65 -15.33
CA ALA A 366 -8.12 -17.63 -16.21
C ALA A 366 -9.43 -17.01 -15.71
N VAL A 367 -10.47 -17.84 -15.47
CA VAL A 367 -11.84 -17.35 -15.27
C VAL A 367 -11.94 -16.45 -14.04
N GLN A 368 -11.37 -16.86 -12.91
CA GLN A 368 -11.43 -16.10 -11.67
C GLN A 368 -10.71 -14.76 -11.78
N ASN A 369 -9.54 -14.73 -12.41
CA ASN A 369 -8.81 -13.49 -12.66
C ASN A 369 -9.59 -12.54 -13.58
N LEU A 370 -10.28 -13.07 -14.61
CA LEU A 370 -11.15 -12.29 -15.50
C LEU A 370 -12.34 -11.70 -14.75
N ILE A 371 -13.03 -12.51 -13.94
CA ILE A 371 -14.19 -12.06 -13.15
C ILE A 371 -13.74 -10.98 -12.14
N PHE A 372 -12.61 -11.19 -11.46
CA PHE A 372 -12.07 -10.23 -10.50
C PHE A 372 -11.72 -8.89 -11.17
N SER A 373 -11.07 -8.94 -12.33
CA SER A 373 -10.77 -7.75 -13.13
C SER A 373 -12.03 -7.07 -13.68
N ALA A 374 -13.00 -7.84 -14.15
CA ALA A 374 -14.27 -7.30 -14.65
C ALA A 374 -15.05 -6.58 -13.54
N LEU A 375 -15.10 -7.14 -12.34
CA LEU A 375 -15.77 -6.52 -11.19
C LEU A 375 -15.04 -5.26 -10.71
N GLN A 376 -13.71 -5.26 -10.69
CA GLN A 376 -12.94 -4.05 -10.40
C GLN A 376 -13.21 -2.94 -11.42
N SER A 377 -13.30 -3.30 -12.71
CA SER A 377 -13.63 -2.35 -13.78
C SER A 377 -15.07 -1.85 -13.69
N SER A 378 -16.03 -2.74 -13.34
CA SER A 378 -17.44 -2.36 -13.17
C SER A 378 -17.66 -1.38 -12.03
N ILE A 379 -16.92 -1.52 -10.93
CA ILE A 379 -16.93 -0.53 -9.84
C ILE A 379 -16.39 0.83 -10.34
N GLY A 380 -15.35 0.82 -11.18
CA GLY A 380 -14.83 2.03 -11.83
C GLY A 380 -15.84 2.69 -12.77
N MET A 381 -16.61 1.90 -13.56
CA MET A 381 -17.64 2.41 -14.47
C MET A 381 -18.83 3.02 -13.71
N LEU A 382 -19.24 2.43 -12.58
CA LEU A 382 -20.29 2.98 -11.74
C LEU A 382 -19.94 4.36 -11.15
N ILE A 383 -18.66 4.71 -11.14
CA ILE A 383 -18.11 5.95 -10.57
C ILE A 383 -17.90 7.03 -11.64
N GLY A 384 -18.17 6.75 -12.93
CA GLY A 384 -18.28 7.80 -13.97
C GLY A 384 -17.07 7.97 -14.90
N ASP A 385 -16.42 6.89 -15.30
CA ASP A 385 -15.24 6.93 -16.17
C ASP A 385 -15.56 6.41 -17.60
N ASP A 386 -16.17 7.26 -18.44
CA ASP A 386 -16.78 6.91 -19.75
C ASP A 386 -15.95 7.33 -20.99
N ASP A 387 -14.63 7.08 -21.03
CA ASP A 387 -13.77 7.39 -22.19
C ASP A 387 -13.31 6.13 -22.95
N GLU A 388 -13.66 6.00 -24.26
CA GLU A 388 -13.25 4.88 -25.13
C GLU A 388 -11.72 4.65 -25.19
N VAL A 389 -10.91 5.70 -25.15
CA VAL A 389 -9.43 5.60 -25.09
C VAL A 389 -8.96 5.04 -23.74
N LYS A 390 -9.75 5.21 -22.68
CA LYS A 390 -9.50 4.61 -21.37
C LYS A 390 -9.85 3.12 -21.37
N ASP A 391 -10.80 2.66 -22.18
CA ASP A 391 -11.21 1.25 -22.23
C ASP A 391 -10.15 0.34 -22.83
N MET A 392 -9.46 0.75 -23.88
CA MET A 392 -8.33 0.00 -24.43
C MET A 392 -7.17 -0.09 -23.44
N LYS A 393 -6.89 1.00 -22.69
CA LYS A 393 -5.91 1.00 -21.60
C LYS A 393 -6.36 0.15 -20.39
N LYS A 394 -7.68 0.05 -20.14
CA LYS A 394 -8.25 -0.84 -19.11
C LYS A 394 -8.04 -2.30 -19.49
N TYR A 395 -8.27 -2.67 -20.76
CA TYR A 395 -8.05 -4.03 -21.26
C TYR A 395 -6.59 -4.46 -21.15
N GLU A 396 -5.64 -3.61 -21.58
CA GLU A 396 -4.20 -3.86 -21.42
C GLU A 396 -3.80 -4.01 -19.95
N ARG A 397 -4.35 -3.18 -19.04
CA ARG A 397 -4.12 -3.28 -17.60
C ARG A 397 -4.66 -4.59 -17.04
N THR A 398 -5.83 -5.03 -17.50
CA THR A 398 -6.45 -6.29 -17.07
C THR A 398 -5.58 -7.47 -17.44
N ILE A 399 -5.14 -7.57 -18.71
CA ILE A 399 -4.24 -8.65 -19.16
C ILE A 399 -2.93 -8.63 -18.38
N ASN A 400 -2.31 -7.45 -18.20
CA ASN A 400 -1.09 -7.32 -17.43
C ASN A 400 -1.28 -7.74 -15.97
N SER A 401 -2.40 -7.39 -15.35
CA SER A 401 -2.75 -7.80 -13.98
C SER A 401 -2.93 -9.31 -13.86
N MET A 402 -3.55 -9.95 -14.86
CA MET A 402 -3.67 -11.42 -14.92
C MET A 402 -2.30 -12.10 -15.02
N ILE A 403 -1.43 -11.62 -15.91
CA ILE A 403 -0.06 -12.14 -16.05
C ILE A 403 0.71 -11.96 -14.74
N ASP A 404 0.60 -10.80 -14.09
CA ASP A 404 1.24 -10.52 -12.81
C ASP A 404 0.70 -11.39 -11.67
N SER A 405 -0.58 -11.72 -11.69
CA SER A 405 -1.19 -12.65 -10.75
C SER A 405 -0.65 -14.07 -10.92
N LEU A 406 -0.60 -14.57 -12.16
CA LEU A 406 -0.05 -15.90 -12.47
C LEU A 406 1.44 -15.99 -12.11
N LEU A 407 2.23 -14.99 -12.49
CA LEU A 407 3.65 -14.91 -12.14
C LEU A 407 3.84 -14.82 -10.63
N GLY A 408 3.05 -14.01 -9.93
CA GLY A 408 3.06 -13.89 -8.47
C GLY A 408 2.81 -15.23 -7.77
N GLY A 409 2.00 -16.10 -8.37
CA GLY A 409 1.76 -17.47 -7.88
C GLY A 409 2.99 -18.39 -7.93
N LEU A 410 3.97 -18.10 -8.77
CA LEU A 410 5.22 -18.87 -8.89
C LEU A 410 6.27 -18.50 -7.83
N GLY A 411 5.89 -17.74 -6.81
CA GLY A 411 6.74 -17.36 -5.69
C GLY A 411 7.75 -16.25 -6.06
N ILE A 412 8.89 -16.21 -5.36
CA ILE A 412 9.89 -15.13 -5.48
C ILE A 412 10.36 -14.94 -6.92
N GLY A 413 10.64 -16.03 -7.63
CA GLY A 413 11.09 -15.97 -9.03
C GLY A 413 10.05 -15.35 -9.95
N GLY A 414 8.79 -15.74 -9.80
CA GLY A 414 7.69 -15.17 -10.58
C GLY A 414 7.46 -13.70 -10.29
N VAL A 415 7.55 -13.29 -9.02
CA VAL A 415 7.46 -11.86 -8.64
C VAL A 415 8.61 -11.06 -9.24
N ALA A 416 9.83 -11.61 -9.27
CA ALA A 416 10.98 -10.94 -9.88
C ALA A 416 10.76 -10.74 -11.40
N VAL A 417 10.28 -11.75 -12.11
CA VAL A 417 9.95 -11.66 -13.56
C VAL A 417 8.84 -10.64 -13.80
N SER A 418 7.77 -10.65 -13.01
CA SER A 418 6.67 -9.67 -13.08
C SER A 418 7.19 -8.24 -12.86
N THR A 419 8.03 -8.04 -11.86
CA THR A 419 8.62 -6.73 -11.56
C THR A 419 9.51 -6.25 -12.69
N LEU A 420 10.37 -7.11 -13.25
CA LEU A 420 11.23 -6.78 -14.39
C LEU A 420 10.40 -6.41 -15.61
N LYS A 421 9.37 -7.21 -15.95
CA LYS A 421 8.43 -6.91 -17.04
C LYS A 421 7.81 -5.52 -16.87
N ASN A 422 7.26 -5.24 -15.68
CA ASN A 422 6.60 -3.96 -15.40
C ASN A 422 7.58 -2.77 -15.41
N THR A 423 8.82 -2.98 -14.97
CA THR A 423 9.88 -1.97 -15.04
C THR A 423 10.26 -1.65 -16.49
N ILE A 424 10.41 -2.66 -17.33
CA ILE A 424 10.70 -2.47 -18.77
C ILE A 424 9.53 -1.76 -19.46
N MET A 425 8.29 -2.17 -19.18
CA MET A 425 7.10 -1.51 -19.75
C MET A 425 7.03 -0.03 -19.35
N GLU A 426 7.31 0.30 -18.09
CA GLU A 426 7.32 1.69 -17.64
C GLU A 426 8.48 2.48 -18.27
N PHE A 427 9.66 1.89 -18.39
CA PHE A 427 10.79 2.49 -19.09
C PHE A 427 10.43 2.86 -20.54
N LEU A 428 9.89 1.91 -21.31
CA LEU A 428 9.45 2.13 -22.68
C LEU A 428 8.35 3.19 -22.80
N LYS A 429 7.46 3.26 -21.80
CA LYS A 429 6.42 4.30 -21.73
C LYS A 429 7.01 5.68 -21.48
N GLN A 430 8.03 5.77 -20.60
CA GLN A 430 8.72 7.04 -20.34
C GLN A 430 9.54 7.50 -21.54
N GLU A 431 10.25 6.61 -22.24
CA GLU A 431 10.95 6.90 -23.49
C GLU A 431 10.02 7.51 -24.55
N LYS A 432 8.79 7.00 -24.70
CA LYS A 432 7.80 7.55 -25.62
C LYS A 432 7.36 8.99 -25.28
N LYS A 433 7.52 9.45 -24.03
CA LYS A 433 7.20 10.81 -23.61
C LYS A 433 8.28 11.85 -23.98
N GLY A 434 9.45 11.42 -24.40
CA GLY A 434 10.57 12.29 -24.79
C GLY A 434 10.97 13.28 -23.68
N TRP A 435 10.92 14.56 -23.95
CA TRP A 435 11.32 15.63 -23.00
C TRP A 435 10.53 15.65 -21.69
N ASN A 436 9.34 15.02 -21.64
CA ASN A 436 8.50 14.90 -20.47
C ASN A 436 8.68 13.55 -19.76
N SER A 437 9.77 12.82 -20.05
CA SER A 437 10.06 11.55 -19.42
C SER A 437 10.45 11.72 -17.95
N ASP A 438 9.91 10.88 -17.10
CA ASP A 438 10.28 10.78 -15.68
C ASP A 438 10.69 9.35 -15.34
N HIS A 439 11.98 9.07 -15.40
CA HIS A 439 12.54 7.76 -15.10
C HIS A 439 12.48 7.38 -13.61
N THR A 440 12.09 8.30 -12.72
CA THR A 440 11.83 8.00 -11.31
C THR A 440 10.71 6.98 -11.17
N TYR A 441 9.67 7.05 -12.05
CA TYR A 441 8.63 6.03 -12.11
C TYR A 441 9.16 4.64 -12.44
N THR A 442 10.14 4.54 -13.33
CA THR A 442 10.79 3.26 -13.67
C THR A 442 11.51 2.67 -12.45
N ILE A 443 12.23 3.50 -11.70
CA ILE A 443 12.91 3.11 -10.46
C ILE A 443 11.88 2.65 -9.40
N LEU A 444 10.79 3.40 -9.24
CA LEU A 444 9.72 3.05 -8.30
C LEU A 444 9.02 1.72 -8.66
N ARG A 445 8.93 1.39 -9.95
CA ARG A 445 8.43 0.08 -10.41
C ARG A 445 9.38 -1.05 -10.02
N PHE A 446 10.67 -0.85 -10.13
CA PHE A 446 11.67 -1.83 -9.68
C PHE A 446 11.58 -2.09 -8.16
N PHE A 447 11.42 -1.05 -7.34
CA PHE A 447 11.16 -1.20 -5.90
C PHE A 447 9.83 -1.90 -5.58
N GLY A 448 8.95 -2.04 -6.56
CA GLY A 448 7.72 -2.84 -6.47
C GLY A 448 7.97 -4.34 -6.25
N LEU A 449 9.22 -4.83 -6.38
CA LEU A 449 9.63 -6.19 -6.00
C LEU A 449 9.22 -6.51 -4.54
N SER A 450 9.35 -5.53 -3.65
CA SER A 450 8.83 -5.62 -2.28
C SER A 450 7.70 -4.62 -2.10
N PRO A 451 6.45 -5.06 -1.84
CA PRO A 451 5.32 -4.16 -1.62
C PRO A 451 5.55 -3.16 -0.49
N THR A 452 6.24 -3.56 0.58
CA THR A 452 6.56 -2.70 1.72
C THR A 452 7.54 -1.60 1.35
N VAL A 453 8.66 -1.94 0.70
CA VAL A 453 9.66 -0.97 0.23
C VAL A 453 9.09 -0.07 -0.85
N GLY A 454 8.40 -0.66 -1.84
CA GLY A 454 7.76 0.09 -2.93
C GLY A 454 6.68 1.06 -2.45
N SER A 455 5.92 0.71 -1.41
CA SER A 455 4.96 1.62 -0.80
C SER A 455 5.64 2.83 -0.18
N LYS A 456 6.72 2.62 0.57
CA LYS A 456 7.47 3.72 1.21
C LYS A 456 8.17 4.61 0.18
N GLY A 457 8.78 4.01 -0.84
CA GLY A 457 9.37 4.76 -1.95
C GLY A 457 8.35 5.66 -2.65
N ARG A 458 7.16 5.13 -2.93
CA ARG A 458 6.07 5.94 -3.52
C ARG A 458 5.60 7.07 -2.61
N LYS A 459 5.50 6.85 -1.29
CA LYS A 459 5.11 7.89 -0.34
C LYS A 459 6.13 9.03 -0.29
N LEU A 460 7.43 8.70 -0.22
CA LEU A 460 8.49 9.72 -0.27
C LEU A 460 8.46 10.50 -1.58
N TYR A 461 8.34 9.80 -2.70
CA TYR A 461 8.24 10.44 -4.01
C TYR A 461 7.01 11.34 -4.11
N SER A 462 5.83 10.85 -3.70
CA SER A 462 4.59 11.64 -3.67
C SER A 462 4.73 12.90 -2.81
N GLY A 463 5.34 12.80 -1.63
CA GLY A 463 5.59 13.96 -0.78
C GLY A 463 6.49 15.01 -1.46
N ILE A 464 7.56 14.56 -2.14
CA ILE A 464 8.48 15.45 -2.87
C ILE A 464 7.78 16.09 -4.08
N GLU A 465 6.99 15.32 -4.84
CA GLU A 465 6.24 15.84 -5.99
C GLU A 465 5.18 16.85 -5.54
N THR A 466 4.40 16.53 -4.51
CA THR A 466 3.41 17.45 -3.95
C THR A 466 4.08 18.78 -3.55
N TRP A 467 5.24 18.74 -2.89
CA TRP A 467 5.97 19.96 -2.55
C TRP A 467 6.46 20.72 -3.79
N LYS A 468 6.99 20.00 -4.79
CA LYS A 468 7.53 20.62 -6.01
C LYS A 468 6.44 21.36 -6.80
N TYR A 469 5.27 20.76 -6.95
CA TYR A 469 4.18 21.33 -7.77
C TYR A 469 3.33 22.33 -7.00
N ASN A 470 3.15 22.15 -5.68
CA ASN A 470 2.22 22.95 -4.88
C ASN A 470 2.90 23.95 -3.93
N LYS A 471 4.23 24.23 -4.08
CA LYS A 471 4.93 25.11 -3.15
C LYS A 471 4.36 26.54 -3.06
N ASP A 472 3.77 27.06 -4.14
CA ASP A 472 3.15 28.37 -4.17
C ASP A 472 1.79 28.33 -3.46
N VAL A 473 0.99 27.28 -3.69
CA VAL A 473 -0.29 27.02 -2.99
C VAL A 473 -0.06 26.87 -1.48
N ILE A 474 0.94 26.09 -1.07
CA ILE A 474 1.29 25.88 0.34
C ILE A 474 1.59 27.22 1.05
N LYS A 475 2.20 28.17 0.35
CA LYS A 475 2.56 29.48 0.92
C LYS A 475 1.39 30.44 1.03
N GLU A 476 0.48 30.42 0.05
CA GLU A 476 -0.64 31.35 -0.04
C GLU A 476 -1.86 30.83 0.74
N MET A 477 -2.03 29.53 0.82
CA MET A 477 -3.17 28.89 1.50
C MET A 477 -2.97 28.90 3.03
N ASN A 478 -4.06 29.14 3.76
CA ASN A 478 -4.03 29.15 5.21
C ASN A 478 -3.58 27.77 5.75
N LEU A 479 -2.61 27.77 6.68
CA LEU A 479 -2.13 26.55 7.35
C LEU A 479 -3.19 25.87 8.23
N LEU A 480 -4.28 26.53 8.57
CA LEU A 480 -5.41 25.91 9.29
C LEU A 480 -6.40 25.21 8.34
N ASN A 481 -6.30 25.46 7.04
CA ASN A 481 -7.11 24.74 6.06
C ASN A 481 -6.56 23.33 5.87
N ILE A 482 -7.42 22.32 6.01
CA ILE A 482 -7.06 20.90 5.93
C ILE A 482 -6.60 20.51 4.51
N ASP A 483 -7.11 21.20 3.46
CA ASP A 483 -6.77 20.96 2.07
C ASP A 483 -5.39 21.52 1.69
N ASN A 484 -4.70 22.22 2.63
CA ASN A 484 -3.35 22.67 2.38
C ASN A 484 -2.44 21.46 2.07
N PRO A 485 -1.80 21.41 0.89
CA PRO A 485 -0.97 20.28 0.47
C PRO A 485 0.17 19.91 1.44
N ILE A 486 0.49 20.79 2.40
CA ILE A 486 1.51 20.53 3.44
C ILE A 486 1.16 19.31 4.29
N TYR A 487 -0.14 19.07 4.58
CA TYR A 487 -0.57 17.92 5.38
C TYR A 487 -0.33 16.61 4.66
N SER A 488 -0.61 16.56 3.35
CA SER A 488 -0.28 15.41 2.51
C SER A 488 1.24 15.13 2.48
N ILE A 489 2.07 16.17 2.40
CA ILE A 489 3.54 16.04 2.43
C ILE A 489 4.00 15.44 3.76
N ILE A 490 3.58 16.03 4.88
CA ILE A 490 3.94 15.56 6.22
C ILE A 490 3.45 14.13 6.43
N GLY A 491 2.19 13.84 6.09
CA GLY A 491 1.61 12.51 6.18
C GLY A 491 2.41 11.47 5.42
N ASN A 492 2.78 11.76 4.18
CA ASN A 492 3.57 10.87 3.34
C ASN A 492 5.00 10.65 3.88
N ILE A 493 5.70 11.69 4.29
CA ILE A 493 7.07 11.59 4.82
C ILE A 493 7.09 10.81 6.14
N VAL A 494 6.21 11.15 7.07
CA VAL A 494 6.14 10.47 8.37
C VAL A 494 5.74 9.00 8.19
N SER A 495 4.75 8.71 7.37
CA SER A 495 4.34 7.34 7.09
C SER A 495 5.43 6.51 6.40
N ALA A 496 6.24 7.14 5.55
CA ALA A 496 7.36 6.46 4.92
C ALA A 496 8.47 6.09 5.92
N THR A 497 8.74 6.94 6.91
CA THR A 497 9.87 6.79 7.84
C THR A 497 9.53 6.03 9.11
N THR A 498 8.32 6.22 9.66
CA THR A 498 7.96 5.76 11.02
C THR A 498 6.96 4.59 11.08
N ASN A 499 6.39 4.17 9.95
CA ASN A 499 5.22 3.25 9.88
C ASN A 499 3.92 3.78 10.51
N LEU A 500 3.89 5.02 11.00
CA LEU A 500 2.65 5.67 11.40
C LEU A 500 1.80 5.95 10.15
N PRO A 501 0.55 5.51 10.05
CA PRO A 501 -0.27 5.65 8.84
C PRO A 501 -0.90 7.06 8.74
N LEU A 502 -0.11 8.12 8.93
CA LEU A 502 -0.58 9.51 8.91
C LEU A 502 -1.08 9.92 7.52
N ASP A 503 -0.46 9.42 6.46
CA ASP A 503 -0.94 9.62 5.08
C ASP A 503 -2.38 9.11 4.90
N ARG A 504 -2.72 7.99 5.54
CA ARG A 504 -4.07 7.43 5.51
C ARG A 504 -5.06 8.25 6.34
N ALA A 505 -4.62 8.73 7.50
CA ALA A 505 -5.45 9.57 8.35
C ALA A 505 -5.74 10.92 7.67
N VAL A 506 -4.72 11.62 7.17
CA VAL A 506 -4.86 12.87 6.42
C VAL A 506 -5.82 12.67 5.25
N LYS A 507 -5.55 11.68 4.39
CA LYS A 507 -6.42 11.38 3.25
C LYS A 507 -7.87 11.05 3.65
N LYS A 508 -8.08 10.39 4.78
CA LYS A 508 -9.44 10.06 5.24
C LYS A 508 -10.19 11.31 5.68
N ILE A 509 -9.50 12.26 6.32
CA ILE A 509 -10.07 13.55 6.72
C ILE A 509 -10.40 14.38 5.48
N ASP A 510 -9.45 14.50 4.55
CA ASP A 510 -9.59 15.15 3.25
C ASP A 510 -10.79 14.61 2.45
N ASN A 511 -10.90 13.28 2.31
CA ASN A 511 -12.04 12.65 1.66
C ASN A 511 -13.39 12.94 2.37
N ILE A 512 -13.41 13.02 3.71
CA ILE A 512 -14.62 13.34 4.47
C ILE A 512 -14.98 14.81 4.24
N ASP A 513 -14.00 15.70 4.26
CA ASP A 513 -14.19 17.11 3.99
C ASP A 513 -14.76 17.33 2.60
N ALA A 514 -14.12 16.79 1.56
CA ALA A 514 -14.59 16.84 0.18
C ALA A 514 -16.01 16.25 0.00
N ALA A 515 -16.33 15.16 0.73
CA ALA A 515 -17.67 14.57 0.70
C ALA A 515 -18.76 15.47 1.30
N ILE A 516 -18.39 16.40 2.18
CA ILE A 516 -19.30 17.35 2.85
C ILE A 516 -19.37 18.68 2.09
N THR A 517 -18.25 19.20 1.66
CA THR A 517 -18.10 20.57 1.12
C THR A 517 -18.37 20.64 -0.39
N GLU A 518 -17.97 19.61 -1.15
CA GLU A 518 -18.09 19.61 -2.60
C GLU A 518 -19.49 19.21 -3.09
N ASP A 519 -19.92 19.75 -4.24
CA ASP A 519 -21.20 19.40 -4.87
C ASP A 519 -21.09 18.08 -5.63
N LEU A 520 -21.37 16.98 -4.93
CA LEU A 520 -21.15 15.62 -5.39
C LEU A 520 -22.42 14.79 -5.44
N SER A 521 -22.48 13.86 -6.38
CA SER A 521 -23.49 12.81 -6.40
C SER A 521 -23.37 11.87 -5.19
N ALA A 522 -24.46 11.20 -4.82
CA ALA A 522 -24.48 10.24 -3.71
C ALA A 522 -23.43 9.11 -3.89
N ILE A 523 -23.19 8.68 -5.14
CA ILE A 523 -22.21 7.64 -5.48
C ILE A 523 -20.78 8.15 -5.27
N GLN A 524 -20.47 9.39 -5.70
CA GLN A 524 -19.17 9.99 -5.51
C GLN A 524 -18.87 10.20 -4.02
N ARG A 525 -19.84 10.70 -3.24
CA ARG A 525 -19.72 10.82 -1.77
C ARG A 525 -19.42 9.47 -1.13
N LEU A 526 -20.17 8.42 -1.49
CA LEU A 526 -19.93 7.09 -0.97
C LEU A 526 -18.54 6.57 -1.36
N ALA A 527 -18.11 6.78 -2.59
CA ALA A 527 -16.80 6.37 -3.07
C ALA A 527 -15.66 7.06 -2.29
N LEU A 528 -15.75 8.38 -2.02
CA LEU A 528 -14.80 9.11 -1.18
C LEU A 528 -14.74 8.52 0.23
N LEU A 529 -15.90 8.30 0.86
CA LEU A 529 -15.97 7.70 2.20
C LEU A 529 -15.38 6.29 2.24
N MET A 530 -15.48 5.54 1.13
CA MET A 530 -14.85 4.23 0.95
C MET A 530 -13.36 4.30 0.61
N GLY A 531 -12.78 5.51 0.41
CA GLY A 531 -11.34 5.73 0.24
C GLY A 531 -10.85 5.80 -1.20
N TRP A 532 -11.73 6.07 -2.17
CA TRP A 532 -11.31 6.51 -3.51
C TRP A 532 -10.70 7.91 -3.41
N ASN A 533 -9.82 8.25 -4.36
CA ASN A 533 -9.26 9.60 -4.40
C ASN A 533 -10.21 10.56 -5.13
N THR A 534 -10.16 11.84 -4.80
CA THR A 534 -10.87 12.90 -5.52
C THR A 534 -10.55 12.87 -7.02
N TRP A 535 -9.28 12.78 -7.39
CA TRP A 535 -8.84 12.70 -8.78
C TRP A 535 -9.28 11.41 -9.52
N ASP A 536 -9.47 10.26 -8.83
CA ASP A 536 -10.04 9.03 -9.42
C ASP A 536 -11.52 9.24 -9.82
N LEU A 537 -12.19 10.18 -9.17
CA LEU A 537 -13.61 10.50 -9.33
C LEU A 537 -13.85 11.75 -10.20
N GLY A 538 -12.78 12.36 -10.73
CA GLY A 538 -12.86 13.61 -11.47
C GLY A 538 -13.32 14.80 -10.62
N ILE A 539 -13.05 14.77 -9.31
CA ILE A 539 -13.40 15.83 -8.38
C ILE A 539 -12.16 16.72 -8.21
N ASP A 540 -12.30 17.96 -8.57
CA ASP A 540 -11.31 18.99 -8.35
C ASP A 540 -11.56 19.66 -6.98
N ASP A 541 -10.49 19.92 -6.24
CA ASP A 541 -10.56 20.61 -4.96
C ASP A 541 -10.81 22.11 -5.20
N SER A 542 -11.98 22.58 -4.78
CA SER A 542 -12.43 23.96 -5.03
C SER A 542 -11.53 25.00 -4.31
N ASP A 543 -11.03 24.66 -3.12
CA ASP A 543 -10.17 25.55 -2.34
C ASP A 543 -8.77 25.66 -2.97
N ILE A 544 -8.21 24.58 -3.44
CA ILE A 544 -6.91 24.56 -4.15
C ILE A 544 -7.04 25.34 -5.47
N LEU A 545 -8.11 25.12 -6.24
CA LEU A 545 -8.35 25.83 -7.50
C LEU A 545 -8.51 27.34 -7.29
N ALA A 546 -9.24 27.77 -6.25
CA ALA A 546 -9.39 29.18 -5.94
C ALA A 546 -8.04 29.84 -5.65
N VAL A 547 -7.18 29.20 -4.85
CA VAL A 547 -5.84 29.69 -4.54
C VAL A 547 -4.92 29.69 -5.78
N GLU A 548 -4.99 28.66 -6.63
CA GLU A 548 -4.25 28.62 -7.89
C GLU A 548 -4.63 29.76 -8.83
N ASP A 549 -5.91 30.10 -8.93
CA ASP A 549 -6.38 31.20 -9.76
C ASP A 549 -5.95 32.56 -9.22
N GLU A 550 -5.93 32.75 -7.90
CA GLU A 550 -5.33 33.94 -7.29
C GLU A 550 -3.82 34.06 -7.58
N ILE A 551 -3.08 32.94 -7.47
CA ILE A 551 -1.65 32.91 -7.80
C ILE A 551 -1.43 33.23 -9.27
N LYS A 552 -2.24 32.71 -10.19
CA LYS A 552 -2.17 33.02 -11.62
C LYS A 552 -2.39 34.51 -11.86
N LYS A 553 -3.44 35.10 -11.28
CA LYS A 553 -3.71 36.56 -11.38
C LYS A 553 -2.56 37.40 -10.84
N LYS A 554 -2.02 37.06 -9.66
CA LYS A 554 -0.85 37.75 -9.10
C LYS A 554 0.39 37.68 -10.04
N LYS A 555 0.66 36.51 -10.61
CA LYS A 555 1.77 36.31 -11.56
C LYS A 555 1.57 37.05 -12.87
N GLU A 556 0.35 37.20 -13.35
CA GLU A 556 0.03 38.01 -14.55
C GLU A 556 0.28 39.49 -14.29
N ILE A 557 -0.21 40.02 -13.17
CA ILE A 557 0.02 41.41 -12.75
C ILE A 557 1.54 41.69 -12.65
N GLU A 558 2.28 40.82 -11.99
CA GLU A 558 3.75 40.95 -11.86
C GLU A 558 4.48 40.88 -13.22
N ARG A 559 4.00 40.05 -14.15
CA ARG A 559 4.54 40.01 -15.52
C ARG A 559 4.26 41.28 -16.30
N GLU A 560 3.07 41.85 -16.12
CA GLU A 560 2.73 43.13 -16.75
C GLU A 560 3.53 44.29 -16.19
N GLU A 561 3.72 44.35 -14.88
CA GLU A 561 4.57 45.35 -14.23
C GLU A 561 6.05 45.24 -14.69
N LYS A 562 6.59 44.01 -14.75
CA LYS A 562 7.91 43.75 -15.30
C LYS A 562 8.04 44.17 -16.76
N LYS A 563 6.99 43.95 -17.56
CA LYS A 563 6.94 44.42 -18.96
C LYS A 563 6.88 45.94 -19.04
N LYS A 564 6.13 46.62 -18.17
CA LYS A 564 6.04 48.07 -18.08
C LYS A 564 7.39 48.68 -17.67
N LYS A 565 8.03 48.15 -16.61
CA LYS A 565 9.37 48.57 -16.17
C LYS A 565 10.44 48.43 -17.28
N LYS A 566 10.46 47.27 -17.97
CA LYS A 566 11.36 47.07 -19.11
C LYS A 566 11.09 48.01 -20.29
N LYS A 567 9.85 48.40 -20.53
CA LYS A 567 9.51 49.40 -21.56
C LYS A 567 9.97 50.81 -21.16
N GLU A 568 9.83 51.16 -19.88
CA GLU A 568 10.31 52.43 -19.35
C GLU A 568 11.83 52.52 -19.36
N GLU A 569 12.52 51.47 -18.96
CA GLU A 569 13.99 51.40 -19.05
C GLU A 569 14.49 51.56 -20.49
N LYS A 570 13.85 50.86 -21.44
CA LYS A 570 14.18 51.01 -22.87
C LYS A 570 13.89 52.40 -23.39
N LYS A 571 12.80 53.06 -22.92
CA LYS A 571 12.54 54.47 -23.30
C LYS A 571 13.63 55.41 -22.74
N LYS A 572 13.97 55.26 -21.45
CA LYS A 572 15.06 56.05 -20.83
C LYS A 572 16.40 55.85 -21.53
N GLN A 573 16.71 54.59 -21.90
CA GLN A 573 17.91 54.25 -22.62
C GLN A 573 17.97 54.90 -24.00
N LYS A 574 16.82 54.89 -24.71
CA LYS A 574 16.69 55.55 -26.03
C LYS A 574 16.79 57.09 -25.94
N GLU A 575 16.22 57.71 -24.91
CA GLU A 575 16.35 59.15 -24.66
C GLU A 575 17.78 59.55 -24.34
N ILE A 576 18.55 58.71 -23.62
CA ILE A 576 19.96 58.93 -23.35
C ILE A 576 20.78 58.82 -24.65
N GLU A 577 20.50 57.81 -25.49
CA GLU A 577 21.16 57.64 -26.79
C GLU A 577 20.83 58.79 -27.76
N ASP A 578 19.58 59.25 -27.76
CA ASP A 578 19.16 60.36 -28.63
C ASP A 578 19.78 61.70 -28.18
N LYS A 579 19.86 61.97 -26.86
CA LYS A 579 20.61 63.10 -26.32
C LYS A 579 22.11 63.06 -26.63
N ALA A 580 22.72 61.87 -26.53
CA ALA A 580 24.11 61.65 -26.87
C ALA A 580 24.39 61.93 -28.38
N LYS A 581 23.45 61.53 -29.26
CA LYS A 581 23.50 61.79 -30.69
C LYS A 581 23.32 63.29 -31.02
N GLU A 582 22.44 64.02 -30.30
CA GLU A 582 22.28 65.47 -30.43
C GLU A 582 23.57 66.23 -29.99
N GLU A 583 24.19 65.82 -28.90
CA GLU A 583 25.47 66.40 -28.47
C GLU A 583 26.59 66.09 -29.46
N GLU A 584 26.61 64.91 -30.06
CA GLU A 584 27.59 64.54 -31.09
C GLU A 584 27.40 65.38 -32.39
N ASN A 585 26.14 65.61 -32.78
CA ASN A 585 25.79 66.46 -33.92
C ASN A 585 26.11 67.94 -33.69
N LYS A 586 25.89 68.46 -32.47
CA LYS A 586 26.31 69.83 -32.12
C LYS A 586 27.86 70.03 -32.16
N LYS A 587 28.65 68.96 -31.90
CA LYS A 587 30.10 68.96 -32.00
C LYS A 587 30.62 68.91 -33.46
N LYS A 588 29.77 68.48 -34.41
CA LYS A 588 30.11 68.43 -35.86
C LYS A 588 30.02 69.76 -36.59
N ASP A 589 29.31 70.73 -36.01
CA ASP A 589 29.01 72.01 -36.70
C ASP A 589 30.08 73.10 -36.62
N ASP A 590 31.26 72.83 -35.95
CA ASP A 590 32.38 73.79 -35.82
C ASP A 590 33.44 73.62 -36.89
N GLY A 591 33.22 72.87 -37.95
CA GLY A 591 34.11 72.68 -39.09
C GLY A 591 35.42 71.90 -38.78
N ARG A 592 35.61 71.43 -37.56
CA ARG A 592 36.83 70.67 -37.15
C ARG A 592 36.68 69.18 -37.18
N CYS A 593 37.74 68.45 -37.40
CA CYS A 593 37.80 67.00 -37.40
C CYS A 593 37.24 66.41 -36.09
N ILE A 594 36.33 65.42 -36.19
CA ILE A 594 35.67 64.82 -35.05
C ILE A 594 36.48 63.75 -34.32
N ALA A 595 37.68 63.38 -34.82
CA ALA A 595 38.51 62.37 -34.15
C ALA A 595 39.09 62.88 -32.83
N ILE A 596 39.13 62.05 -31.81
CA ILE A 596 39.71 62.31 -30.49
C ILE A 596 41.12 61.65 -30.45
N GLY A 597 42.14 62.40 -30.09
CA GLY A 597 43.51 61.89 -29.95
C GLY A 597 43.70 61.06 -28.68
N LYS A 598 44.86 60.40 -28.54
CA LYS A 598 45.19 59.59 -27.35
C LYS A 598 45.24 60.39 -26.04
N SER A 599 45.30 61.71 -26.11
CA SER A 599 45.26 62.65 -24.97
C SER A 599 43.83 62.99 -24.53
N GLY A 600 42.80 62.46 -25.20
CA GLY A 600 41.35 62.76 -24.90
C GLY A 600 40.91 64.11 -25.55
N GLU A 601 41.80 64.85 -26.25
CA GLU A 601 41.44 66.09 -26.93
C GLU A 601 41.01 65.85 -28.39
N ARG A 602 40.01 66.60 -28.87
CA ARG A 602 39.56 66.59 -30.26
C ARG A 602 40.66 67.14 -31.23
N CYS A 603 40.75 66.49 -32.38
CA CYS A 603 41.76 66.94 -33.40
C CYS A 603 41.52 68.40 -33.83
N LYS A 604 42.60 69.18 -33.85
CA LYS A 604 42.56 70.62 -34.17
C LYS A 604 42.54 70.94 -35.67
N LYS A 605 42.60 69.93 -36.57
CA LYS A 605 42.57 70.09 -38.03
C LYS A 605 41.13 70.21 -38.54
N GLU A 606 41.03 71.00 -39.62
CA GLU A 606 39.72 71.12 -40.33
C GLU A 606 39.27 69.78 -40.94
N ALA A 607 37.98 69.59 -40.99
CA ALA A 607 37.36 68.35 -41.57
C ALA A 607 37.23 68.61 -43.10
N GLU A 608 37.77 67.66 -43.89
CA GLU A 608 37.72 67.75 -45.35
C GLU A 608 36.61 66.85 -45.94
N SER A 609 36.32 65.71 -45.39
CA SER A 609 35.31 64.83 -45.90
C SER A 609 34.71 63.97 -44.79
N GLY A 610 33.39 63.91 -44.67
CA GLY A 610 32.67 63.06 -43.70
C GLY A 610 32.91 63.41 -42.23
N GLY A 611 33.38 64.65 -41.92
CA GLY A 611 33.68 65.11 -40.55
C GLY A 611 35.08 64.76 -40.04
N TYR A 612 35.96 64.18 -40.85
CA TYR A 612 37.34 63.81 -40.49
C TYR A 612 38.38 64.55 -41.36
N CYS A 613 39.51 64.85 -40.78
CA CYS A 613 40.68 65.37 -41.57
C CYS A 613 41.33 64.21 -42.36
N THR A 614 42.11 64.53 -43.39
CA THR A 614 42.81 63.58 -44.29
C THR A 614 43.57 62.47 -43.59
N ILE A 615 44.07 62.68 -42.37
CA ILE A 615 44.78 61.64 -41.59
C ILE A 615 43.82 60.69 -40.91
N HIS A 616 42.78 61.21 -40.28
CA HIS A 616 41.82 60.36 -39.53
C HIS A 616 40.81 59.66 -40.45
N ALA A 617 40.47 60.21 -41.61
CA ALA A 617 39.68 59.54 -42.63
C ALA A 617 40.33 58.24 -43.15
N LYS A 618 41.69 58.24 -43.27
CA LYS A 618 42.47 57.05 -43.65
C LYS A 618 42.51 55.97 -42.55
N VAL A 619 42.42 56.35 -41.27
CA VAL A 619 42.42 55.42 -40.14
C VAL A 619 41.08 54.75 -40.00
N GLU A 620 39.96 55.43 -40.24
CA GLU A 620 38.61 54.86 -40.10
C GLU A 620 38.25 53.88 -41.23
N GLN A 621 38.76 54.15 -42.47
CA GLN A 621 38.56 53.19 -43.58
C GLN A 621 39.27 51.83 -43.37
N GLY A 622 40.28 51.79 -42.49
CA GLY A 622 41.11 50.61 -42.21
C GLY A 622 40.60 49.75 -41.03
N THR A 623 39.53 50.13 -40.31
CA THR A 623 39.19 49.51 -39.00
C THR A 623 37.85 48.82 -38.92
N LYS A 624 37.10 48.74 -40.01
CA LYS A 624 35.80 48.00 -39.97
C LYS A 624 36.03 46.48 -39.84
N GLU A 625 35.62 45.94 -38.69
CA GLU A 625 35.59 44.49 -38.48
C GLU A 625 34.46 43.88 -39.29
N VAL A 626 34.77 42.87 -40.09
CA VAL A 626 33.79 42.07 -40.83
C VAL A 626 33.73 40.65 -40.28
N GLN A 627 32.57 40.01 -40.36
CA GLN A 627 32.45 38.62 -39.98
C GLN A 627 33.24 37.73 -40.96
N CYS A 628 33.99 36.77 -40.43
CA CYS A 628 34.77 35.81 -41.22
C CYS A 628 33.92 35.16 -42.31
N LYS A 629 34.47 35.07 -43.53
CA LYS A 629 33.82 34.54 -44.73
C LYS A 629 33.69 33.00 -44.73
N LYS A 630 34.42 32.29 -43.86
CA LYS A 630 34.45 30.83 -43.83
C LYS A 630 33.08 30.25 -43.43
N VAL A 631 32.57 29.32 -44.22
CA VAL A 631 31.42 28.48 -43.93
C VAL A 631 31.95 27.15 -43.42
N LYS A 632 31.38 26.64 -42.32
CA LYS A 632 31.71 25.35 -41.71
C LYS A 632 31.06 24.20 -42.47
N SER A 633 31.45 22.98 -42.16
CA SER A 633 30.87 21.74 -42.76
C SER A 633 29.37 21.56 -42.47
N ASP A 634 28.86 22.21 -41.42
CA ASP A 634 27.44 22.20 -41.04
C ASP A 634 26.61 23.30 -41.75
N GLY A 635 27.19 24.02 -42.72
CA GLY A 635 26.53 25.11 -43.45
C GLY A 635 26.48 26.44 -42.70
N SER A 636 26.90 26.52 -41.45
CA SER A 636 26.91 27.76 -40.67
C SER A 636 28.15 28.59 -40.95
N ARG A 637 28.01 29.95 -40.92
CA ARG A 637 29.14 30.87 -41.12
C ARG A 637 29.94 31.01 -39.82
N CYS A 638 31.26 31.11 -39.92
CA CYS A 638 32.13 31.38 -38.76
C CYS A 638 31.68 32.66 -38.05
N LYS A 639 31.50 32.61 -36.73
CA LYS A 639 31.04 33.75 -35.90
C LYS A 639 32.14 34.74 -35.54
N MET A 640 33.40 34.44 -35.84
CA MET A 640 34.52 35.30 -35.55
C MET A 640 34.54 36.51 -36.46
N LYS A 641 34.90 37.68 -35.91
CA LYS A 641 35.11 38.90 -36.67
C LYS A 641 36.58 39.06 -36.99
N THR A 642 36.90 39.70 -38.11
CA THR A 642 38.27 39.94 -38.56
C THR A 642 38.43 41.36 -39.13
N LYS A 643 39.63 41.92 -38.96
CA LYS A 643 40.08 43.15 -39.61
C LYS A 643 41.03 42.88 -40.79
N ALA A 644 41.31 41.59 -41.05
CA ALA A 644 42.14 41.19 -42.14
C ALA A 644 41.53 41.53 -43.50
N LYS A 645 42.33 42.02 -44.47
CA LYS A 645 41.84 42.33 -45.82
C LYS A 645 41.32 41.13 -46.58
N SER A 646 41.77 39.89 -46.24
CA SER A 646 41.27 38.63 -46.76
C SER A 646 39.81 38.38 -46.42
N GLY A 647 39.31 38.94 -45.32
CA GLY A 647 37.98 38.69 -44.77
C GLY A 647 37.86 37.38 -44.01
N TYR A 648 38.96 36.69 -43.67
CA TYR A 648 39.01 35.48 -42.87
C TYR A 648 39.59 35.79 -41.48
N CYS A 649 39.17 35.08 -40.45
CA CYS A 649 39.72 35.22 -39.12
C CYS A 649 41.04 34.45 -38.96
N TYR A 650 41.80 34.71 -37.91
CA TYR A 650 43.10 34.09 -37.63
C TYR A 650 43.12 32.56 -37.76
N TYR A 651 42.02 31.89 -37.50
CA TYR A 651 41.91 30.40 -37.62
C TYR A 651 41.57 29.93 -39.03
N HIS A 652 41.27 30.82 -39.97
CA HIS A 652 40.81 30.50 -41.32
C HIS A 652 41.56 31.25 -42.44
N ASP A 653 42.53 32.11 -42.05
CA ASP A 653 43.41 32.80 -42.95
C ASP A 653 44.63 31.91 -43.19
#